data_68ddada74a0ce56dccb2db392128da30
#
_entry.id   68ddada74a0ce56dccb2db392128da30
#
_cell.length_a   1.000
_cell.length_b   1.000
_cell.length_c   1.000
_cell.angle_alpha   90.00
_cell.angle_beta   90.00
_cell.angle_gamma   90.00
#
_symmetry.space_group_name_H-M   'P 1'
#
loop_
_entity.id
_entity.type
_entity.pdbx_description
1 polymer ?
#
loop_
_entity_poly.entity_id
_entity_poly.type
_entity_poly.pdbx_seq_one_letter_code
_entity_poly.pdbx_strand_id
1 'polypeptide(L)'
;MKITSCMGGWLSLLIVAVSHASAQTPIRYDATQHVWQITAGEMSYVLGVNDHKALQTIYWGPKLDKGATFPSPKQLPEAASFDPGLASTPLEYVGWGGGLPYEPTLKVSFPDGNRSLLLEYVDARLDGDQLEITLKDSVAPVYVRLFYQVWPQGVLARWSRVENRGKDRIVVEQAESAAFNLAPRSSYELSTLSGRWGAEWQLQTEALHAGAVVLESRRGSTSHQANPWFAIGSHGETTENAGPVWFGELGWSGSWRITVEQTHADRVRITGGTNPFDFSYPLAAGESLDTPMFYAGYTSKGQGEASRILHRFQKAEILPQRPTPKLRPVIYNSWEATGFAVNEQGQIALAEKAAKLGVERMVIDDGWFGARNDDHAGLGDWDVNPTKFPHGLKPVIDRVHALGMDFGIWVEPEMVNPNSDLYRKHPDWAMNFPGRPRTEARNQLVLNLAREDVRQYLFQFLDKLVSENDIAFLKWDYNRNWSEPGWDAAPLDQQKEIYVKYVENLYGILADLRKKHPKLEIESCSGGGGRVDLGILRYTDEVWPSDNTDALDRLVIQDGFTHAYSPNLMMAWVTDVPNFLDRRTIPLEFRFLSAMSGSLGIGSNLNKWSDAEMTQATNLTAFYKTVRPAVQLGEL
;
A
#
# COMPACT_ATOMS: atom_id res chain seq x y z
N MET A 1 11.31 84.36 -21.22
CA MET A 1 10.60 84.56 -19.91
C MET A 1 9.82 83.27 -19.59
N LYS A 2 10.02 82.73 -18.43
CA LYS A 2 9.53 81.54 -17.78
C LYS A 2 10.39 80.29 -17.94
N ILE A 3 11.12 80.06 -16.89
CA ILE A 3 11.88 78.89 -16.44
C ILE A 3 10.90 77.89 -15.89
N THR A 4 11.03 76.64 -16.25
CA THR A 4 10.41 75.54 -15.51
C THR A 4 11.43 74.40 -15.25
N SER A 5 11.68 74.21 -13.98
CA SER A 5 12.59 73.24 -13.36
C SER A 5 12.11 71.81 -13.57
N CYS A 6 12.99 70.94 -14.04
CA CYS A 6 12.77 69.47 -13.97
C CYS A 6 13.55 68.90 -12.78
N MET A 7 12.82 68.41 -11.78
CA MET A 7 13.38 67.57 -10.72
C MET A 7 13.50 66.14 -11.23
N GLY A 8 14.72 65.63 -11.34
CA GLY A 8 15.00 64.22 -11.61
C GLY A 8 14.93 63.41 -10.31
N GLY A 9 13.96 62.49 -10.26
CA GLY A 9 13.89 61.50 -9.19
C GLY A 9 14.76 60.28 -9.53
N TRP A 10 15.71 60.00 -8.68
CA TRP A 10 16.51 58.76 -8.72
C TRP A 10 15.69 57.61 -8.11
N LEU A 11 15.26 56.66 -8.95
CA LEU A 11 14.67 55.39 -8.50
C LEU A 11 15.82 54.42 -8.24
N SER A 12 16.13 54.18 -6.97
CA SER A 12 17.08 53.14 -6.56
C SER A 12 16.40 51.78 -6.67
N LEU A 13 16.76 50.99 -7.68
CA LEU A 13 16.37 49.56 -7.79
C LEU A 13 17.12 48.77 -6.70
N LEU A 14 16.41 48.36 -5.66
CA LEU A 14 16.88 47.32 -4.74
C LEU A 14 16.82 45.97 -5.46
N ILE A 15 17.94 45.46 -5.93
CA ILE A 15 18.08 44.07 -6.39
C ILE A 15 18.15 43.21 -5.13
N VAL A 16 17.01 42.61 -4.76
CA VAL A 16 17.00 41.53 -3.77
C VAL A 16 17.60 40.28 -4.46
N ALA A 17 18.85 40.02 -4.18
CA ALA A 17 19.50 38.77 -4.56
C ALA A 17 18.85 37.66 -3.73
N VAL A 18 17.86 36.95 -4.31
CA VAL A 18 17.40 35.70 -3.79
C VAL A 18 18.54 34.70 -3.98
N SER A 19 19.31 34.48 -2.92
CA SER A 19 20.27 33.39 -2.87
C SER A 19 19.48 32.07 -2.99
N HIS A 20 19.46 31.48 -4.15
CA HIS A 20 19.10 30.08 -4.30
C HIS A 20 20.17 29.29 -3.55
N ALA A 21 19.89 28.91 -2.31
CA ALA A 21 20.61 27.83 -1.67
C ALA A 21 20.53 26.65 -2.63
N SER A 22 21.63 26.24 -3.24
CA SER A 22 21.68 25.05 -4.08
C SER A 22 21.20 23.90 -3.20
N ALA A 23 20.05 23.33 -3.52
CA ALA A 23 19.57 22.13 -2.87
C ALA A 23 20.66 21.08 -3.06
N GLN A 24 21.31 20.70 -1.96
CA GLN A 24 22.37 19.69 -2.02
C GLN A 24 21.73 18.37 -2.41
N THR A 25 22.34 17.71 -3.38
CA THR A 25 21.92 16.35 -3.76
C THR A 25 21.96 15.45 -2.52
N PRO A 26 20.89 14.71 -2.23
CA PRO A 26 20.82 13.85 -1.05
C PRO A 26 21.78 12.65 -1.17
N ILE A 27 22.41 12.46 -2.32
CA ILE A 27 23.30 11.34 -2.63
C ILE A 27 24.67 11.88 -2.99
N ARG A 28 25.71 11.42 -2.29
CA ARG A 28 27.11 11.73 -2.54
C ARG A 28 27.83 10.46 -2.97
N TYR A 29 28.67 10.57 -4.00
CA TYR A 29 29.58 9.50 -4.44
C TYR A 29 31.03 9.87 -4.16
N ASP A 30 31.75 8.96 -3.50
CA ASP A 30 33.20 8.97 -3.36
C ASP A 30 33.82 8.04 -4.40
N ALA A 31 34.32 8.62 -5.48
CA ALA A 31 34.89 7.86 -6.58
C ALA A 31 36.21 7.15 -6.22
N THR A 32 36.96 7.63 -5.21
CA THR A 32 38.20 7.00 -4.75
C THR A 32 37.95 5.70 -4.00
N GLN A 33 36.88 5.68 -3.22
CA GLN A 33 36.51 4.54 -2.39
C GLN A 33 35.40 3.68 -2.99
N HIS A 34 34.79 4.12 -4.11
CA HIS A 34 33.59 3.49 -4.70
C HIS A 34 32.42 3.35 -3.72
N VAL A 35 32.11 4.44 -3.01
CA VAL A 35 31.10 4.48 -1.95
C VAL A 35 30.05 5.56 -2.24
N TRP A 36 28.77 5.22 -2.09
CA TRP A 36 27.64 6.16 -2.10
C TRP A 36 27.15 6.37 -0.68
N GLN A 37 27.00 7.63 -0.28
CA GLN A 37 26.30 8.04 0.94
C GLN A 37 24.97 8.67 0.54
N ILE A 38 23.89 8.05 0.94
CA ILE A 38 22.50 8.50 0.76
C ILE A 38 22.05 9.12 2.08
N THR A 39 21.47 10.32 2.04
CA THR A 39 20.94 11.01 3.22
C THR A 39 19.46 11.30 3.02
N ALA A 40 18.59 10.79 3.90
CA ALA A 40 17.16 11.02 3.91
C ALA A 40 16.73 11.47 5.32
N GLY A 41 16.27 12.72 5.48
CA GLY A 41 15.91 13.26 6.80
C GLY A 41 17.05 13.12 7.82
N GLU A 42 16.80 12.39 8.89
CA GLU A 42 17.76 12.10 9.99
C GLU A 42 18.51 10.76 9.80
N MET A 43 18.42 10.17 8.60
CA MET A 43 19.02 8.88 8.27
C MET A 43 20.18 9.05 7.29
N SER A 44 21.20 8.20 7.41
CA SER A 44 22.17 7.91 6.35
C SER A 44 22.15 6.41 6.02
N TYR A 45 22.20 6.15 4.71
CA TYR A 45 22.39 4.81 4.14
C TYR A 45 23.64 4.82 3.28
N VAL A 46 24.60 3.93 3.56
CA VAL A 46 25.89 3.92 2.86
C VAL A 46 26.14 2.54 2.27
N LEU A 47 26.48 2.52 1.01
CA LEU A 47 26.78 1.30 0.25
C LEU A 47 28.03 1.52 -0.62
N GLY A 48 28.67 0.43 -1.02
CA GLY A 48 29.85 0.54 -1.87
C GLY A 48 30.20 -0.77 -2.54
N VAL A 49 31.10 -0.67 -3.51
CA VAL A 49 31.62 -1.81 -4.29
C VAL A 49 32.89 -2.33 -3.64
N ASN A 50 32.92 -3.61 -3.29
CA ASN A 50 34.07 -4.23 -2.65
C ASN A 50 35.14 -4.75 -3.65
N ASP A 51 36.24 -5.27 -3.11
CA ASP A 51 37.38 -5.84 -3.85
C ASP A 51 37.03 -7.08 -4.69
N HIS A 52 35.84 -7.67 -4.50
CA HIS A 52 35.26 -8.74 -5.32
C HIS A 52 34.19 -8.25 -6.29
N LYS A 53 34.11 -6.93 -6.54
CA LYS A 53 33.07 -6.26 -7.34
C LYS A 53 31.62 -6.48 -6.85
N ALA A 54 31.43 -6.95 -5.63
CA ALA A 54 30.11 -7.10 -5.05
C ALA A 54 29.65 -5.79 -4.40
N LEU A 55 28.37 -5.48 -4.53
CA LEU A 55 27.76 -4.32 -3.90
C LEU A 55 27.31 -4.67 -2.48
N GLN A 56 27.81 -3.94 -1.47
CA GLN A 56 27.53 -4.22 -0.07
C GLN A 56 27.05 -3.00 0.70
N THR A 57 26.20 -3.23 1.72
CA THR A 57 25.83 -2.23 2.72
C THR A 57 27.03 -1.97 3.63
N ILE A 58 27.31 -0.70 3.88
CA ILE A 58 28.35 -0.26 4.82
C ILE A 58 27.71 0.25 6.11
N TYR A 59 26.61 0.99 5.98
CA TYR A 59 25.96 1.62 7.12
C TYR A 59 24.48 1.89 6.84
N TRP A 60 23.63 1.71 7.85
CA TRP A 60 22.26 2.19 7.88
C TRP A 60 21.90 2.60 9.31
N GLY A 61 21.66 3.88 9.53
CA GLY A 61 21.37 4.42 10.85
C GLY A 61 21.33 5.93 10.91
N PRO A 62 21.69 6.56 12.06
CA PRO A 62 21.69 8.00 12.22
C PRO A 62 22.42 8.75 11.10
N LYS A 63 21.96 9.95 10.83
CA LYS A 63 22.58 10.83 9.84
C LYS A 63 24.05 11.06 10.15
N LEU A 64 24.89 10.80 9.15
CA LEU A 64 26.31 11.03 9.20
C LEU A 64 26.66 12.43 8.70
N ASP A 65 27.78 12.96 9.17
CA ASP A 65 28.31 14.25 8.72
C ASP A 65 28.60 14.23 7.22
N LYS A 66 28.49 15.40 6.58
CA LYS A 66 28.79 15.55 5.14
C LYS A 66 30.24 15.24 4.80
N GLY A 67 31.15 15.37 5.74
CA GLY A 67 32.58 15.07 5.61
C GLY A 67 32.93 13.64 6.00
N ALA A 68 31.97 12.77 6.32
CA ALA A 68 32.25 11.38 6.69
C ALA A 68 33.03 10.68 5.57
N THR A 69 34.09 10.00 5.94
CA THR A 69 34.94 9.21 5.05
C THR A 69 34.80 7.74 5.39
N PHE A 70 34.83 6.92 4.37
CA PHE A 70 34.69 5.48 4.51
C PHE A 70 35.94 4.80 3.92
N PRO A 71 36.44 3.71 4.51
CA PRO A 71 37.47 2.91 3.86
C PRO A 71 36.87 2.25 2.60
N SER A 72 37.72 1.88 1.66
CA SER A 72 37.29 1.06 0.52
C SER A 72 36.64 -0.23 1.04
N PRO A 73 35.42 -0.56 0.56
CA PRO A 73 34.75 -1.76 0.99
C PRO A 73 35.58 -3.02 0.65
N LYS A 74 35.53 -3.99 1.54
CA LYS A 74 36.17 -5.29 1.32
C LYS A 74 35.19 -6.39 1.65
N GLN A 75 35.29 -7.50 0.91
CA GLN A 75 34.59 -8.71 1.29
C GLN A 75 35.03 -9.13 2.70
N LEU A 76 34.05 -9.48 3.53
CA LEU A 76 34.36 -9.97 4.88
C LEU A 76 35.04 -11.34 4.80
N PRO A 77 35.89 -11.69 5.78
CA PRO A 77 36.51 -13.00 5.83
C PRO A 77 35.46 -14.10 6.02
N GLU A 78 35.83 -15.29 5.66
CA GLU A 78 35.06 -16.50 5.91
C GLU A 78 34.78 -16.65 7.42
N ALA A 79 33.54 -17.05 7.75
CA ALA A 79 33.21 -17.37 9.15
C ALA A 79 33.79 -18.72 9.57
N ALA A 80 33.95 -19.65 8.62
CA ALA A 80 34.57 -20.94 8.78
C ALA A 80 35.24 -21.37 7.45
N SER A 81 36.14 -22.32 7.48
CA SER A 81 36.90 -22.78 6.29
C SER A 81 36.04 -23.41 5.19
N PHE A 82 34.76 -23.68 5.47
CA PHE A 82 33.78 -24.23 4.52
C PHE A 82 32.70 -23.22 4.10
N ASP A 83 32.74 -21.98 4.65
CA ASP A 83 31.83 -20.90 4.29
C ASP A 83 32.56 -19.86 3.44
N PRO A 84 32.04 -19.50 2.26
CA PRO A 84 32.65 -18.43 1.48
C PRO A 84 32.44 -17.05 2.13
N GLY A 85 33.38 -16.13 1.94
CA GLY A 85 33.28 -14.75 2.46
C GLY A 85 32.05 -13.98 1.97
N LEU A 86 31.47 -14.40 0.86
CA LEU A 86 30.18 -13.88 0.39
C LEU A 86 29.04 -14.09 1.41
N ALA A 87 29.04 -15.22 2.13
CA ALA A 87 28.04 -15.53 3.16
C ALA A 87 28.13 -14.62 4.39
N SER A 88 29.31 -14.08 4.71
CA SER A 88 29.51 -13.14 5.83
C SER A 88 29.30 -11.67 5.43
N THR A 89 29.35 -11.34 4.15
CA THR A 89 29.32 -9.97 3.63
C THR A 89 27.86 -9.47 3.51
N PRO A 90 27.53 -8.27 4.01
CA PRO A 90 26.17 -7.71 3.95
C PRO A 90 25.85 -7.18 2.54
N LEU A 91 25.51 -8.06 1.61
CA LEU A 91 25.25 -7.73 0.22
C LEU A 91 23.91 -7.01 0.03
N GLU A 92 23.92 -6.01 -0.86
CA GLU A 92 22.74 -5.23 -1.24
C GLU A 92 21.74 -6.03 -2.09
N TYR A 93 22.28 -6.91 -2.93
CA TYR A 93 21.49 -7.77 -3.79
C TYR A 93 22.32 -8.99 -4.19
N VAL A 94 21.75 -10.17 -4.07
CA VAL A 94 22.52 -11.40 -4.28
C VAL A 94 21.67 -12.45 -4.99
N GLY A 95 22.24 -13.04 -6.05
CA GLY A 95 21.67 -14.19 -6.72
C GLY A 95 21.83 -15.47 -5.88
N TRP A 96 20.97 -16.45 -6.10
CA TRP A 96 21.19 -17.78 -5.56
C TRP A 96 22.41 -18.40 -6.22
N GLY A 97 23.39 -18.74 -5.42
CA GLY A 97 24.69 -19.26 -5.88
C GLY A 97 25.80 -18.86 -4.93
N GLY A 98 27.05 -19.19 -5.28
CA GLY A 98 28.25 -18.79 -4.54
C GLY A 98 28.33 -19.24 -3.08
N GLY A 99 27.48 -20.18 -2.65
CA GLY A 99 27.47 -20.69 -1.28
C GLY A 99 26.68 -19.81 -0.29
N LEU A 100 25.77 -18.96 -0.76
CA LEU A 100 24.89 -18.17 0.11
C LEU A 100 23.94 -19.08 0.89
N PRO A 101 23.96 -19.08 2.25
CA PRO A 101 23.08 -19.92 3.07
C PRO A 101 21.77 -19.23 3.45
N TYR A 102 21.55 -17.98 3.04
CA TYR A 102 20.42 -17.12 3.41
C TYR A 102 19.44 -16.97 2.25
N GLU A 103 18.32 -16.28 2.53
CA GLU A 103 17.32 -15.95 1.51
C GLU A 103 17.95 -15.14 0.37
N PRO A 104 17.99 -15.65 -0.88
CA PRO A 104 18.51 -14.89 -2.01
C PRO A 104 17.55 -13.77 -2.40
N THR A 105 18.07 -12.71 -3.02
CA THR A 105 17.20 -11.68 -3.62
C THR A 105 16.75 -12.03 -5.03
N LEU A 106 17.47 -12.95 -5.70
CA LEU A 106 17.15 -13.37 -7.06
C LEU A 106 17.44 -14.87 -7.26
N LYS A 107 16.46 -15.59 -7.82
CA LYS A 107 16.61 -16.94 -8.32
C LYS A 107 16.17 -17.02 -9.77
N VAL A 108 17.03 -17.57 -10.62
CA VAL A 108 16.78 -17.73 -12.05
C VAL A 108 17.14 -19.15 -12.46
N SER A 109 16.31 -19.76 -13.30
CA SER A 109 16.63 -21.00 -14.00
C SER A 109 16.95 -20.74 -15.47
N PHE A 110 18.04 -21.32 -15.94
CA PHE A 110 18.48 -21.24 -17.33
C PHE A 110 18.06 -22.49 -18.12
N PRO A 111 17.98 -22.41 -19.47
CA PRO A 111 17.53 -23.54 -20.30
C PRO A 111 18.40 -24.79 -20.21
N ASP A 112 19.68 -24.64 -19.86
CA ASP A 112 20.65 -25.72 -19.66
C ASP A 112 20.57 -26.40 -18.29
N GLY A 113 19.62 -25.93 -17.41
CA GLY A 113 19.44 -26.41 -16.05
C GLY A 113 20.35 -25.73 -15.02
N ASN A 114 21.20 -24.80 -15.42
CA ASN A 114 21.96 -23.96 -14.51
C ASN A 114 21.03 -23.04 -13.71
N ARG A 115 21.41 -22.72 -12.46
CA ARG A 115 20.66 -21.83 -11.56
C ARG A 115 21.57 -20.92 -10.74
N SER A 116 22.89 -21.04 -10.89
CA SER A 116 23.87 -20.25 -10.15
C SER A 116 23.98 -18.84 -10.74
N LEU A 117 23.85 -17.82 -9.88
CA LEU A 117 24.03 -16.41 -10.23
C LEU A 117 25.09 -15.78 -9.34
N LEU A 118 26.09 -15.15 -9.95
CA LEU A 118 27.11 -14.34 -9.28
C LEU A 118 27.09 -12.93 -9.86
N LEU A 119 26.41 -12.01 -9.15
CA LEU A 119 26.19 -10.66 -9.61
C LEU A 119 27.37 -9.75 -9.26
N GLU A 120 27.99 -9.16 -10.28
CA GLU A 120 29.08 -8.20 -10.18
C GLU A 120 28.59 -6.80 -10.56
N TYR A 121 29.14 -5.77 -9.90
CA TYR A 121 28.94 -4.37 -10.26
C TYR A 121 29.45 -4.07 -11.67
N VAL A 122 28.67 -3.30 -12.43
CA VAL A 122 29.03 -2.84 -13.79
C VAL A 122 29.21 -1.32 -13.80
N ASP A 123 28.16 -0.59 -13.47
CA ASP A 123 28.13 0.88 -13.47
C ASP A 123 27.07 1.44 -12.52
N ALA A 124 27.07 2.76 -12.36
CA ALA A 124 26.03 3.48 -11.65
C ALA A 124 25.73 4.81 -12.32
N ARG A 125 24.46 5.23 -12.22
CA ARG A 125 23.97 6.51 -12.67
C ARG A 125 23.29 7.25 -11.51
N LEU A 126 23.63 8.52 -11.36
CA LEU A 126 22.97 9.41 -10.41
C LEU A 126 22.14 10.45 -11.19
N ASP A 127 20.86 10.58 -10.82
CA ASP A 127 19.93 11.54 -11.42
C ASP A 127 19.12 12.22 -10.30
N GLY A 128 19.60 13.36 -9.84
CA GLY A 128 19.00 14.13 -8.75
C GLY A 128 18.99 13.38 -7.41
N ASP A 129 17.84 12.92 -7.01
CA ASP A 129 17.56 12.17 -5.79
C ASP A 129 17.43 10.66 -6.02
N GLN A 130 17.70 10.19 -7.23
CA GLN A 130 17.69 8.78 -7.60
C GLN A 130 19.09 8.27 -7.96
N LEU A 131 19.47 7.14 -7.37
CA LEU A 131 20.64 6.35 -7.75
C LEU A 131 20.20 5.06 -8.41
N GLU A 132 20.76 4.77 -9.58
CA GLU A 132 20.64 3.52 -10.28
C GLU A 132 21.99 2.81 -10.31
N ILE A 133 22.02 1.54 -9.92
CA ILE A 133 23.23 0.70 -9.97
C ILE A 133 22.93 -0.53 -10.82
N THR A 134 23.80 -0.79 -11.79
CA THR A 134 23.72 -1.97 -12.66
C THR A 134 24.64 -3.07 -12.14
N LEU A 135 24.05 -4.23 -11.91
CA LEU A 135 24.76 -5.49 -11.67
C LEU A 135 24.59 -6.39 -12.89
N LYS A 136 25.53 -7.34 -13.08
CA LYS A 136 25.48 -8.34 -14.13
C LYS A 136 25.97 -9.67 -13.60
N ASP A 137 25.35 -10.76 -14.01
CA ASP A 137 25.91 -12.10 -13.75
C ASP A 137 27.25 -12.28 -14.44
N SER A 138 28.19 -12.91 -13.76
CA SER A 138 29.58 -13.09 -14.24
C SER A 138 29.69 -13.90 -15.55
N VAL A 139 28.69 -14.74 -15.84
CA VAL A 139 28.67 -15.65 -16.98
C VAL A 139 27.53 -15.33 -17.95
N ALA A 140 26.29 -15.35 -17.46
CA ALA A 140 25.09 -15.14 -18.29
C ALA A 140 24.78 -13.65 -18.52
N PRO A 141 24.14 -13.28 -19.63
CA PRO A 141 23.75 -11.91 -19.92
C PRO A 141 22.46 -11.52 -19.17
N VAL A 142 22.40 -11.82 -17.88
CA VAL A 142 21.36 -11.39 -16.94
C VAL A 142 21.86 -10.16 -16.21
N TYR A 143 21.10 -9.08 -16.29
CA TYR A 143 21.40 -7.81 -15.65
C TYR A 143 20.34 -7.51 -14.59
N VAL A 144 20.77 -6.84 -13.51
CA VAL A 144 19.89 -6.34 -12.48
C VAL A 144 20.17 -4.85 -12.29
N ARG A 145 19.16 -4.03 -12.47
CA ARG A 145 19.23 -2.61 -12.13
C ARG A 145 18.60 -2.40 -10.77
N LEU A 146 19.36 -1.85 -9.83
CA LEU A 146 18.93 -1.51 -8.49
C LEU A 146 18.65 -0.01 -8.44
N PHE A 147 17.47 0.36 -7.97
CA PHE A 147 17.06 1.75 -7.83
C PHE A 147 16.96 2.13 -6.36
N TYR A 148 17.43 3.34 -6.05
CA TYR A 148 17.39 3.98 -4.74
C TYR A 148 16.79 5.37 -4.92
N GLN A 149 15.58 5.59 -4.44
CA GLN A 149 14.89 6.89 -4.50
C GLN A 149 14.80 7.49 -3.10
N VAL A 150 15.23 8.74 -2.96
CA VAL A 150 15.26 9.44 -1.67
C VAL A 150 14.12 10.43 -1.57
N TRP A 151 13.44 10.45 -0.41
CA TRP A 151 12.45 11.48 -0.10
C TRP A 151 12.82 12.30 1.13
N PRO A 152 12.50 13.61 1.12
CA PRO A 152 12.89 14.53 2.19
C PRO A 152 12.27 14.19 3.55
N GLN A 153 11.16 13.45 3.58
CA GLN A 153 10.51 12.99 4.81
C GLN A 153 11.34 11.97 5.60
N GLY A 154 12.46 11.48 5.07
CA GLY A 154 13.31 10.51 5.74
C GLY A 154 13.07 9.06 5.29
N VAL A 155 12.54 8.89 4.08
CA VAL A 155 12.27 7.58 3.48
C VAL A 155 13.16 7.35 2.27
N LEU A 156 13.69 6.13 2.17
CA LEU A 156 14.40 5.57 1.02
C LEU A 156 13.54 4.47 0.43
N ALA A 157 13.15 4.56 -0.85
CA ALA A 157 12.57 3.43 -1.55
C ALA A 157 13.61 2.72 -2.40
N ARG A 158 13.48 1.40 -2.47
CA ARG A 158 14.32 0.52 -3.27
C ARG A 158 13.45 -0.43 -4.07
N TRP A 159 13.85 -0.67 -5.31
CA TRP A 159 13.29 -1.73 -6.16
C TRP A 159 14.35 -2.21 -7.14
N SER A 160 14.08 -3.30 -7.81
CA SER A 160 14.97 -3.87 -8.80
C SER A 160 14.26 -4.10 -10.13
N ARG A 161 15.05 -4.12 -11.21
CA ARG A 161 14.63 -4.58 -12.54
C ARG A 161 15.57 -5.69 -12.98
N VAL A 162 15.02 -6.87 -13.20
CA VAL A 162 15.74 -8.02 -13.77
C VAL A 162 15.59 -7.98 -15.28
N GLU A 163 16.68 -8.00 -16.03
CA GLU A 163 16.69 -7.91 -17.48
C GLU A 163 17.37 -9.14 -18.10
N ASN A 164 16.72 -9.77 -19.05
CA ASN A 164 17.30 -10.81 -19.88
C ASN A 164 17.87 -10.19 -21.16
N ARG A 165 19.17 -9.90 -21.19
CA ARG A 165 19.85 -9.39 -22.40
C ARG A 165 20.50 -10.52 -23.22
N GLY A 166 20.14 -11.78 -22.93
CA GLY A 166 20.55 -12.96 -23.65
C GLY A 166 19.72 -13.24 -24.89
N LYS A 167 19.96 -14.42 -25.49
CA LYS A 167 19.21 -14.90 -26.65
C LYS A 167 18.14 -15.90 -26.26
N ASP A 168 18.38 -16.62 -25.17
CA ASP A 168 17.53 -17.68 -24.69
C ASP A 168 16.59 -17.15 -23.60
N ARG A 169 15.41 -17.73 -23.52
CA ARG A 169 14.44 -17.46 -22.46
C ARG A 169 14.96 -17.98 -21.12
N ILE A 170 14.83 -17.19 -20.08
CA ILE A 170 15.12 -17.57 -18.69
C ILE A 170 13.83 -17.57 -17.88
N VAL A 171 13.84 -18.20 -16.71
CA VAL A 171 12.70 -18.19 -15.77
C VAL A 171 13.15 -17.58 -14.45
N VAL A 172 12.52 -16.49 -14.06
CA VAL A 172 12.70 -15.88 -12.74
C VAL A 172 11.80 -16.62 -11.75
N GLU A 173 12.38 -17.29 -10.77
CA GLU A 173 11.66 -18.04 -9.73
C GLU A 173 11.45 -17.21 -8.47
N GLN A 174 12.26 -16.18 -8.28
CA GLN A 174 12.17 -15.21 -7.19
C GLN A 174 12.88 -13.92 -7.60
N ALA A 175 12.25 -12.78 -7.32
CA ALA A 175 12.86 -11.45 -7.42
C ALA A 175 12.39 -10.58 -6.27
N GLU A 176 13.29 -10.30 -5.33
CA GLU A 176 13.04 -9.38 -4.23
C GLU A 176 13.33 -7.94 -4.67
N SER A 177 12.64 -7.00 -4.08
CA SER A 177 12.83 -5.57 -4.34
C SER A 177 14.18 -5.07 -3.83
N ALA A 178 14.57 -5.54 -2.64
CA ALA A 178 15.79 -5.13 -1.95
C ALA A 178 16.21 -6.12 -0.87
N ALA A 179 17.45 -5.98 -0.42
CA ALA A 179 17.92 -6.45 0.87
C ALA A 179 18.44 -5.28 1.68
N PHE A 180 17.98 -5.12 2.92
CA PHE A 180 18.51 -4.17 3.89
C PHE A 180 19.31 -4.94 4.94
N ASN A 181 20.43 -4.37 5.39
CA ASN A 181 21.29 -5.03 6.37
C ASN A 181 21.52 -4.12 7.57
N LEU A 182 21.29 -4.63 8.78
CA LEU A 182 21.63 -3.97 10.02
C LEU A 182 22.98 -4.47 10.53
N ALA A 183 23.67 -3.61 11.29
CA ALA A 183 24.93 -3.97 11.94
C ALA A 183 24.70 -5.08 12.98
N PRO A 184 25.74 -5.88 13.31
CA PRO A 184 25.63 -6.85 14.40
C PRO A 184 25.22 -6.21 15.72
N ARG A 185 24.22 -6.79 16.40
CA ARG A 185 23.75 -6.37 17.71
C ARG A 185 23.02 -7.55 18.37
N SER A 186 23.20 -7.70 19.67
CA SER A 186 22.69 -8.86 20.43
C SER A 186 21.21 -8.77 20.83
N SER A 187 20.53 -7.67 20.54
CA SER A 187 19.21 -7.42 21.12
C SER A 187 18.27 -6.63 20.22
N TYR A 188 18.00 -7.13 19.02
CA TYR A 188 16.97 -6.58 18.16
C TYR A 188 15.59 -7.12 18.53
N GLU A 189 14.57 -6.27 18.44
CA GLU A 189 13.15 -6.62 18.54
C GLU A 189 12.44 -6.26 17.25
N LEU A 190 11.64 -7.20 16.73
CA LEU A 190 10.82 -7.01 15.54
C LEU A 190 9.37 -6.75 15.96
N SER A 191 8.82 -5.63 15.50
CA SER A 191 7.39 -5.31 15.59
C SER A 191 6.73 -5.49 14.24
N THR A 192 5.55 -6.12 14.22
CA THR A 192 4.77 -6.44 13.04
C THR A 192 3.28 -6.24 13.32
N LEU A 193 2.49 -6.08 12.26
CA LEU A 193 1.03 -6.01 12.33
C LEU A 193 0.42 -7.28 11.77
N SER A 194 -0.35 -7.98 12.59
CA SER A 194 -1.01 -9.22 12.24
C SER A 194 -2.50 -9.18 12.63
N GLY A 195 -3.24 -10.24 12.39
CA GLY A 195 -4.62 -10.33 12.82
C GLY A 195 -5.45 -11.37 12.07
N ARG A 196 -6.73 -11.07 11.98
CA ARG A 196 -7.73 -11.82 11.24
C ARG A 196 -8.91 -10.91 10.93
N TRP A 197 -9.81 -11.32 10.05
CA TRP A 197 -11.05 -10.60 9.83
C TRP A 197 -11.78 -10.26 11.15
N GLY A 198 -12.11 -9.00 11.33
CA GLY A 198 -12.74 -8.44 12.53
C GLY A 198 -11.81 -8.28 13.74
N ALA A 199 -10.52 -8.55 13.58
CA ALA A 199 -9.47 -8.29 14.59
C ALA A 199 -8.13 -8.09 13.87
N GLU A 200 -8.11 -7.20 12.90
CA GLU A 200 -6.95 -6.76 12.15
C GLU A 200 -6.04 -5.85 13.01
N TRP A 201 -4.86 -5.55 12.54
CA TRP A 201 -3.95 -4.53 13.10
C TRP A 201 -3.42 -4.83 14.51
N GLN A 202 -3.28 -6.10 14.86
CA GLN A 202 -2.72 -6.48 16.17
C GLN A 202 -1.20 -6.31 16.13
N LEU A 203 -0.68 -5.36 16.90
CA LEU A 203 0.76 -5.17 17.04
C LEU A 203 1.36 -6.37 17.79
N GLN A 204 2.36 -7.00 17.18
CA GLN A 204 3.17 -8.07 17.75
C GLN A 204 4.61 -7.60 17.84
N THR A 205 5.26 -7.85 18.98
CA THR A 205 6.69 -7.56 19.16
C THR A 205 7.38 -8.79 19.71
N GLU A 206 8.47 -9.20 19.06
CA GLU A 206 9.27 -10.36 19.46
C GLU A 206 10.77 -10.08 19.36
N ALA A 207 11.55 -10.68 20.26
CA ALA A 207 13.00 -10.62 20.16
C ALA A 207 13.50 -11.42 18.95
N LEU A 208 14.37 -10.83 18.16
CA LEU A 208 15.02 -11.54 17.06
C LEU A 208 16.07 -12.50 17.61
N HIS A 209 16.14 -13.69 17.06
CA HIS A 209 17.09 -14.74 17.36
C HIS A 209 17.55 -15.41 16.05
N ALA A 210 18.61 -16.20 16.13
CA ALA A 210 19.16 -16.88 14.94
C ALA A 210 18.08 -17.64 14.15
N GLY A 211 17.98 -17.37 12.87
CA GLY A 211 16.96 -17.89 11.97
C GLY A 211 16.16 -16.78 11.30
N ALA A 212 15.03 -17.14 10.74
CA ALA A 212 14.20 -16.23 9.96
C ALA A 212 12.77 -16.10 10.52
N VAL A 213 12.27 -14.86 10.59
CA VAL A 213 10.85 -14.54 10.74
C VAL A 213 10.33 -14.16 9.36
N VAL A 214 9.22 -14.78 8.95
CA VAL A 214 8.61 -14.57 7.63
C VAL A 214 7.25 -13.93 7.80
N LEU A 215 7.07 -12.76 7.20
CA LEU A 215 5.81 -12.08 7.05
C LEU A 215 5.36 -12.28 5.60
N GLU A 216 4.15 -12.80 5.37
CA GLU A 216 3.72 -13.08 4.01
C GLU A 216 2.22 -13.10 3.82
N SER A 217 1.79 -12.88 2.58
CA SER A 217 0.49 -13.29 2.08
C SER A 217 0.65 -14.15 0.83
N ARG A 218 -0.12 -15.23 0.75
CA ARG A 218 -0.26 -16.10 -0.42
C ARG A 218 -1.67 -16.04 -1.01
N ARG A 219 -2.41 -14.96 -0.71
CA ARG A 219 -3.86 -14.85 -0.93
C ARG A 219 -4.26 -14.03 -2.15
N GLY A 220 -3.28 -13.60 -2.96
CA GLY A 220 -3.53 -12.69 -4.09
C GLY A 220 -3.83 -11.25 -3.68
N SER A 221 -3.79 -10.95 -2.38
CA SER A 221 -3.94 -9.62 -1.80
C SER A 221 -3.07 -9.47 -0.56
N THR A 222 -3.03 -8.26 0.03
CA THR A 222 -2.23 -7.93 1.22
C THR A 222 -2.57 -8.82 2.42
N SER A 223 -3.85 -9.11 2.68
CA SER A 223 -4.38 -10.02 3.72
C SER A 223 -4.68 -9.34 5.06
N HIS A 224 -5.70 -9.90 5.76
CA HIS A 224 -6.02 -9.55 7.16
C HIS A 224 -5.02 -10.14 8.17
N GLN A 225 -4.29 -11.21 7.78
CA GLN A 225 -3.42 -11.95 8.69
C GLN A 225 -2.07 -11.31 8.90
N ALA A 226 -1.57 -10.58 7.92
CA ALA A 226 -0.29 -9.89 7.99
C ALA A 226 -0.33 -8.63 7.13
N ASN A 227 0.36 -7.59 7.58
CA ASN A 227 0.58 -6.36 6.82
C ASN A 227 2.06 -6.29 6.41
N PRO A 228 2.40 -5.77 5.22
CA PRO A 228 3.78 -5.70 4.73
C PRO A 228 4.63 -4.60 5.39
N TRP A 229 4.33 -4.27 6.63
CA TRP A 229 5.04 -3.32 7.47
C TRP A 229 5.85 -4.04 8.56
N PHE A 230 7.01 -3.49 8.88
CA PHE A 230 7.81 -3.90 10.03
C PHE A 230 8.48 -2.69 10.70
N ALA A 231 8.80 -2.82 11.98
CA ALA A 231 9.71 -1.95 12.69
C ALA A 231 10.68 -2.78 13.53
N ILE A 232 11.97 -2.44 13.49
CA ILE A 232 13.01 -3.12 14.26
C ILE A 232 13.59 -2.12 15.25
N GLY A 233 13.40 -2.39 16.52
CA GLY A 233 13.93 -1.64 17.66
C GLY A 233 15.11 -2.34 18.30
N SER A 234 15.58 -1.76 19.39
CA SER A 234 16.61 -2.31 20.27
C SER A 234 16.00 -2.60 21.63
N HIS A 235 16.09 -3.85 22.08
CA HIS A 235 15.51 -4.27 23.36
C HIS A 235 16.03 -3.42 24.52
N GLY A 236 15.11 -2.88 25.32
CA GLY A 236 15.43 -2.03 26.47
C GLY A 236 15.89 -0.61 26.14
N GLU A 237 16.12 -0.27 24.85
CA GLU A 237 16.51 1.08 24.43
C GLU A 237 15.38 1.79 23.67
N THR A 238 14.60 1.02 22.90
CA THR A 238 13.52 1.58 22.07
C THR A 238 12.23 1.69 22.88
N THR A 239 11.66 2.88 22.87
CA THR A 239 10.36 3.21 23.47
C THR A 239 9.52 4.00 22.46
N GLU A 240 8.34 4.45 22.85
CA GLU A 240 7.50 5.33 22.03
C GLU A 240 8.25 6.61 21.61
N ASN A 241 9.01 7.22 22.50
CA ASN A 241 9.61 8.55 22.33
C ASN A 241 11.14 8.57 22.25
N ALA A 242 11.81 7.43 22.31
CA ALA A 242 13.27 7.35 22.32
C ALA A 242 13.79 6.01 21.78
N GLY A 243 15.04 6.01 21.36
CA GLY A 243 15.77 4.84 20.89
C GLY A 243 15.70 4.62 19.37
N PRO A 244 16.58 3.75 18.84
CA PRO A 244 16.71 3.49 17.42
C PRO A 244 15.54 2.66 16.90
N VAL A 245 14.98 3.05 15.75
CA VAL A 245 13.99 2.27 15.01
C VAL A 245 14.35 2.28 13.54
N TRP A 246 14.53 1.09 12.98
CA TRP A 246 14.57 0.84 11.54
C TRP A 246 13.20 0.32 11.13
N PHE A 247 12.57 0.92 10.15
CA PHE A 247 11.23 0.55 9.74
C PHE A 247 11.11 0.44 8.22
N GLY A 248 10.12 -0.27 7.75
CA GLY A 248 9.85 -0.37 6.32
C GLY A 248 8.50 -0.96 5.99
N GLU A 249 8.12 -0.82 4.73
CA GLU A 249 6.88 -1.33 4.19
C GLU A 249 7.04 -1.65 2.69
N LEU A 250 6.53 -2.81 2.27
CA LEU A 250 6.49 -3.19 0.86
C LEU A 250 5.21 -2.67 0.21
N GLY A 251 5.33 -1.91 -0.86
CA GLY A 251 4.22 -1.35 -1.63
C GLY A 251 3.68 -2.31 -2.68
N TRP A 252 3.02 -3.40 -2.28
CA TRP A 252 2.48 -4.41 -3.18
C TRP A 252 1.15 -4.96 -2.69
N SER A 253 0.12 -4.90 -3.53
CA SER A 253 -1.25 -5.31 -3.19
C SER A 253 -1.61 -6.74 -3.62
N GLY A 254 -0.63 -7.53 -4.06
CA GLY A 254 -0.76 -8.96 -4.39
C GLY A 254 -0.21 -9.88 -3.31
N SER A 255 0.14 -11.10 -3.68
CA SER A 255 0.90 -12.00 -2.79
C SER A 255 2.31 -11.45 -2.58
N TRP A 256 2.73 -11.32 -1.33
CA TRP A 256 4.00 -10.69 -0.94
C TRP A 256 4.70 -11.47 0.16
N ARG A 257 6.01 -11.26 0.29
CA ARG A 257 6.81 -11.78 1.39
C ARG A 257 7.86 -10.78 1.84
N ILE A 258 8.05 -10.66 3.16
CA ILE A 258 9.20 -10.02 3.81
C ILE A 258 9.83 -11.07 4.71
N THR A 259 11.14 -11.28 4.56
CA THR A 259 11.93 -12.19 5.40
C THR A 259 12.91 -11.37 6.22
N VAL A 260 12.84 -11.49 7.55
CA VAL A 260 13.76 -10.88 8.51
C VAL A 260 14.61 -11.98 9.09
N GLU A 261 15.90 -12.03 8.71
CA GLU A 261 16.84 -13.08 9.12
C GLU A 261 17.92 -12.52 10.05
N GLN A 262 18.10 -13.15 11.21
CA GLN A 262 19.33 -12.97 11.97
C GLN A 262 20.35 -14.01 11.53
N THR A 263 21.42 -13.56 10.92
CA THR A 263 22.48 -14.40 10.35
C THR A 263 23.41 -14.93 11.45
N HIS A 264 24.25 -15.90 11.14
CA HIS A 264 25.28 -16.43 12.03
C HIS A 264 26.34 -15.38 12.47
N ALA A 265 26.40 -14.24 11.78
CA ALA A 265 27.28 -13.12 12.12
C ALA A 265 26.54 -12.03 12.94
N ASP A 266 25.46 -12.39 13.62
CA ASP A 266 24.59 -11.50 14.41
C ASP A 266 24.08 -10.26 13.66
N ARG A 267 24.06 -10.32 12.34
CA ARG A 267 23.48 -9.30 11.48
C ARG A 267 22.00 -9.59 11.24
N VAL A 268 21.21 -8.56 11.12
CA VAL A 268 19.83 -8.70 10.64
C VAL A 268 19.79 -8.31 9.17
N ARG A 269 19.23 -9.20 8.36
CA ARG A 269 19.01 -9.02 6.93
C ARG A 269 17.50 -9.04 6.65
N ILE A 270 17.01 -8.04 5.95
CA ILE A 270 15.59 -7.91 5.60
C ILE A 270 15.48 -7.93 4.09
N THR A 271 14.78 -8.93 3.54
CA THR A 271 14.45 -9.00 2.11
C THR A 271 12.94 -8.90 1.93
N GLY A 272 12.48 -8.39 0.80
CA GLY A 272 11.05 -8.34 0.52
C GLY A 272 10.74 -8.08 -0.94
N GLY A 273 9.63 -8.68 -1.39
CA GLY A 273 9.17 -8.60 -2.76
C GLY A 273 7.89 -9.39 -3.01
N THR A 274 7.62 -9.69 -4.27
CA THR A 274 6.54 -10.61 -4.65
C THR A 274 6.78 -11.98 -4.05
N ASN A 275 5.74 -12.61 -3.47
CA ASN A 275 5.89 -13.90 -2.81
C ASN A 275 6.36 -14.98 -3.80
N PRO A 276 7.49 -15.68 -3.55
CA PRO A 276 8.00 -16.72 -4.43
C PRO A 276 7.23 -18.04 -4.35
N PHE A 277 6.27 -18.16 -3.43
CA PHE A 277 5.42 -19.35 -3.37
C PHE A 277 4.57 -19.45 -4.65
N ASP A 278 4.65 -20.57 -5.33
CA ASP A 278 4.00 -20.82 -6.62
C ASP A 278 4.29 -19.75 -7.70
N PHE A 279 5.43 -19.08 -7.60
CA PHE A 279 5.86 -18.03 -8.52
C PHE A 279 6.85 -18.56 -9.56
N SER A 280 6.64 -18.19 -10.80
CA SER A 280 7.65 -18.25 -11.86
C SER A 280 7.29 -17.25 -12.96
N TYR A 281 8.26 -16.48 -13.41
CA TYR A 281 8.06 -15.48 -14.43
C TYR A 281 9.05 -15.69 -15.57
N PRO A 282 8.60 -16.13 -16.74
CA PRO A 282 9.47 -16.32 -17.89
C PRO A 282 9.83 -14.97 -18.50
N LEU A 283 11.13 -14.74 -18.74
CA LEU A 283 11.63 -13.59 -19.46
C LEU A 283 12.22 -14.02 -20.80
N ALA A 284 11.61 -13.62 -21.90
CA ALA A 284 12.18 -13.79 -23.23
C ALA A 284 13.40 -12.89 -23.44
N ALA A 285 14.10 -13.09 -24.54
CA ALA A 285 15.22 -12.24 -24.93
C ALA A 285 14.79 -10.77 -25.05
N GLY A 286 15.46 -9.88 -24.34
CA GLY A 286 15.17 -8.45 -24.30
C GLY A 286 14.06 -8.01 -23.35
N GLU A 287 13.40 -8.92 -22.66
CA GLU A 287 12.37 -8.60 -21.66
C GLU A 287 12.95 -8.30 -20.28
N SER A 288 12.13 -7.65 -19.45
CA SER A 288 12.46 -7.30 -18.07
C SER A 288 11.27 -7.49 -17.12
N LEU A 289 11.59 -7.70 -15.84
CA LEU A 289 10.63 -7.75 -14.74
C LEU A 289 11.01 -6.69 -13.71
N ASP A 290 10.06 -5.79 -13.43
CA ASP A 290 10.17 -4.84 -12.33
C ASP A 290 9.61 -5.44 -11.04
N THR A 291 10.28 -5.17 -9.92
CA THR A 291 9.79 -5.54 -8.58
C THR A 291 9.03 -4.39 -7.93
N PRO A 292 8.18 -4.65 -6.92
CA PRO A 292 7.51 -3.60 -6.15
C PRO A 292 8.51 -2.65 -5.46
N MET A 293 8.07 -1.44 -5.10
CA MET A 293 8.87 -0.56 -4.24
C MET A 293 8.86 -1.04 -2.80
N PHE A 294 10.04 -1.13 -2.19
CA PHE A 294 10.23 -1.41 -0.78
C PHE A 294 10.74 -0.14 -0.08
N TYR A 295 9.91 0.44 0.75
CA TYR A 295 10.18 1.69 1.47
C TYR A 295 10.82 1.39 2.81
N ALA A 296 11.82 2.18 3.21
CA ALA A 296 12.51 1.99 4.48
C ALA A 296 13.00 3.33 5.05
N GLY A 297 13.15 3.40 6.36
CA GLY A 297 13.62 4.56 7.06
C GLY A 297 14.29 4.21 8.38
N TYR A 298 14.80 5.24 9.06
CA TYR A 298 15.42 5.15 10.37
C TYR A 298 15.12 6.40 11.20
N THR A 299 14.91 6.21 12.49
CA THR A 299 14.89 7.30 13.48
C THR A 299 15.57 6.87 14.78
N SER A 300 16.10 7.83 15.53
CA SER A 300 16.58 7.61 16.90
C SER A 300 15.59 8.08 17.97
N LYS A 301 14.37 8.45 17.55
CA LYS A 301 13.37 9.10 18.40
C LYS A 301 12.18 8.18 18.74
N GLY A 302 12.37 6.88 18.65
CA GLY A 302 11.38 5.89 19.07
C GLY A 302 10.31 5.54 18.04
N GLN A 303 9.39 4.65 18.43
CA GLN A 303 8.34 4.09 17.58
C GLN A 303 7.38 5.16 17.03
N GLY A 304 6.95 6.10 17.87
CA GLY A 304 6.04 7.17 17.46
C GLY A 304 6.63 8.04 16.35
N GLU A 305 7.93 8.35 16.38
CA GLU A 305 8.55 9.12 15.29
C GLU A 305 8.68 8.28 14.01
N ALA A 306 8.90 6.97 14.10
CA ALA A 306 8.88 6.09 12.94
C ALA A 306 7.50 6.14 12.24
N SER A 307 6.41 6.05 13.01
CA SER A 307 5.04 6.20 12.52
C SER A 307 4.81 7.59 11.89
N ARG A 308 5.22 8.67 12.57
CA ARG A 308 5.07 10.05 12.05
C ARG A 308 5.83 10.29 10.75
N ILE A 309 7.01 9.70 10.58
CA ILE A 309 7.78 9.75 9.32
C ILE A 309 6.96 9.10 8.20
N LEU A 310 6.40 7.90 8.41
CA LEU A 310 5.55 7.23 7.44
C LEU A 310 4.28 8.04 7.13
N HIS A 311 3.61 8.60 8.15
CA HIS A 311 2.42 9.43 7.95
C HIS A 311 2.70 10.69 7.12
N ARG A 312 3.83 11.37 7.38
CA ARG A 312 4.26 12.53 6.56
C ARG A 312 4.56 12.12 5.14
N PHE A 313 5.26 10.99 4.97
CA PHE A 313 5.59 10.45 3.67
C PHE A 313 4.34 10.04 2.87
N GLN A 314 3.40 9.33 3.49
CA GLN A 314 2.14 8.94 2.86
C GLN A 314 1.36 10.16 2.36
N LYS A 315 1.20 11.18 3.22
CA LYS A 315 0.47 12.41 2.88
C LYS A 315 1.14 13.21 1.77
N ALA A 316 2.47 13.23 1.71
CA ALA A 316 3.22 14.04 0.76
C ALA A 316 3.44 13.34 -0.59
N GLU A 317 3.73 12.02 -0.59
CA GLU A 317 4.32 11.33 -1.74
C GLU A 317 3.48 10.13 -2.24
N ILE A 318 2.72 9.48 -1.37
CA ILE A 318 1.99 8.25 -1.72
C ILE A 318 0.56 8.56 -2.16
N LEU A 319 -0.19 9.30 -1.34
CA LEU A 319 -1.61 9.55 -1.60
C LEU A 319 -1.80 10.33 -2.90
N PRO A 320 -2.93 10.14 -3.59
CA PRO A 320 -3.24 10.91 -4.77
C PRO A 320 -3.15 12.40 -4.50
N GLN A 321 -2.21 13.07 -5.17
CA GLN A 321 -1.92 14.48 -4.93
C GLN A 321 -3.12 15.35 -5.25
N ARG A 322 -3.46 16.22 -4.32
CA ARG A 322 -4.46 17.29 -4.48
C ARG A 322 -3.74 18.63 -4.31
N PRO A 323 -4.17 19.70 -5.01
CA PRO A 323 -3.52 21.02 -4.88
C PRO A 323 -3.47 21.56 -3.45
N THR A 324 -4.42 21.11 -2.61
CA THR A 324 -4.52 21.50 -1.20
C THR A 324 -4.92 20.26 -0.38
N PRO A 325 -4.30 20.02 0.78
CA PRO A 325 -4.75 18.95 1.68
C PRO A 325 -6.24 19.10 1.99
N LYS A 326 -7.05 18.09 1.62
CA LYS A 326 -8.48 18.10 1.80
C LYS A 326 -8.84 17.31 3.06
N LEU A 327 -9.63 17.90 3.92
CA LEU A 327 -10.23 17.16 5.02
C LEU A 327 -11.23 16.15 4.46
N ARG A 328 -11.21 14.93 4.99
CA ARG A 328 -12.20 13.91 4.64
C ARG A 328 -13.56 14.33 5.16
N PRO A 329 -14.62 14.17 4.37
CA PRO A 329 -15.98 14.48 4.80
C PRO A 329 -16.44 13.54 5.92
N VAL A 330 -17.45 13.95 6.68
CA VAL A 330 -18.22 13.03 7.51
C VAL A 330 -19.12 12.21 6.58
N ILE A 331 -18.98 10.90 6.61
CA ILE A 331 -19.64 9.97 5.67
C ILE A 331 -20.82 9.27 6.35
N TYR A 332 -21.90 9.05 5.61
CA TYR A 332 -22.92 8.05 5.92
C TYR A 332 -22.83 6.89 4.93
N ASN A 333 -22.79 5.66 5.45
CA ASN A 333 -22.83 4.45 4.64
C ASN A 333 -24.07 3.62 5.00
N SER A 334 -24.79 3.10 4.00
CA SER A 334 -26.06 2.42 4.18
C SER A 334 -25.95 0.94 4.57
N TRP A 335 -24.77 0.32 4.60
CA TRP A 335 -24.61 -1.13 4.74
C TRP A 335 -25.27 -1.70 6.01
N GLU A 336 -24.86 -1.22 7.18
CA GLU A 336 -25.41 -1.73 8.44
C GLU A 336 -26.87 -1.31 8.67
N ALA A 337 -27.33 -0.25 7.98
CA ALA A 337 -28.70 0.21 8.06
C ALA A 337 -29.68 -0.68 7.28
N THR A 338 -29.31 -1.12 6.08
CA THR A 338 -30.25 -1.74 5.14
C THR A 338 -29.74 -3.08 4.57
N GLY A 339 -28.46 -3.40 4.67
CA GLY A 339 -27.88 -4.54 3.96
C GLY A 339 -28.26 -4.49 2.48
N PHE A 340 -28.67 -5.61 1.94
CA PHE A 340 -29.13 -5.71 0.53
C PHE A 340 -30.52 -5.11 0.27
N ALA A 341 -31.27 -4.70 1.29
CA ALA A 341 -32.61 -4.10 1.13
C ALA A 341 -32.56 -2.62 0.74
N VAL A 342 -31.65 -2.26 -0.15
CA VAL A 342 -31.43 -0.92 -0.70
C VAL A 342 -32.57 -0.61 -1.69
N ASN A 343 -33.16 0.58 -1.59
CA ASN A 343 -34.16 1.06 -2.55
C ASN A 343 -34.23 2.59 -2.57
N GLU A 344 -34.76 3.15 -3.66
CA GLU A 344 -34.82 4.60 -3.92
C GLU A 344 -35.40 5.38 -2.73
N GLN A 345 -36.59 5.01 -2.24
CA GLN A 345 -37.28 5.77 -1.17
C GLN A 345 -36.55 5.65 0.17
N GLY A 346 -36.07 4.44 0.51
CA GLY A 346 -35.33 4.19 1.74
C GLY A 346 -34.02 4.97 1.80
N GLN A 347 -33.30 5.05 0.69
CA GLN A 347 -32.04 5.80 0.62
C GLN A 347 -32.27 7.31 0.70
N ILE A 348 -33.32 7.83 0.08
CA ILE A 348 -33.71 9.24 0.23
C ILE A 348 -34.03 9.57 1.68
N ALA A 349 -34.85 8.73 2.35
CA ALA A 349 -35.22 8.95 3.75
C ALA A 349 -34.00 8.92 4.70
N LEU A 350 -33.03 8.00 4.46
CA LEU A 350 -31.78 7.95 5.21
C LEU A 350 -30.90 9.18 4.95
N ALA A 351 -30.80 9.63 3.69
CA ALA A 351 -30.08 10.85 3.33
C ALA A 351 -30.63 12.10 4.04
N GLU A 352 -31.96 12.25 4.14
CA GLU A 352 -32.60 13.35 4.86
C GLU A 352 -32.29 13.36 6.35
N LYS A 353 -32.18 12.18 6.98
CA LYS A 353 -31.76 12.07 8.37
C LYS A 353 -30.26 12.31 8.54
N ALA A 354 -29.42 11.75 7.66
CA ALA A 354 -27.97 11.94 7.67
C ALA A 354 -27.59 13.42 7.53
N ALA A 355 -28.28 14.16 6.65
CA ALA A 355 -28.08 15.61 6.49
C ALA A 355 -28.33 16.40 7.79
N LYS A 356 -29.33 16.00 8.58
CA LYS A 356 -29.61 16.63 9.88
C LYS A 356 -28.49 16.42 10.90
N LEU A 357 -27.76 15.32 10.80
CA LEU A 357 -26.57 15.04 11.63
C LEU A 357 -25.35 15.84 11.20
N GLY A 358 -25.41 16.52 10.06
CA GLY A 358 -24.26 17.23 9.50
C GLY A 358 -23.33 16.36 8.68
N VAL A 359 -23.80 15.22 8.17
CA VAL A 359 -23.10 14.38 7.20
C VAL A 359 -22.83 15.19 5.92
N GLU A 360 -21.69 14.93 5.28
CA GLU A 360 -21.21 15.65 4.10
C GLU A 360 -21.15 14.77 2.85
N ARG A 361 -21.19 13.43 3.02
CA ARG A 361 -21.20 12.43 1.93
C ARG A 361 -22.15 11.29 2.27
N MET A 362 -23.00 10.92 1.31
CA MET A 362 -23.89 9.76 1.39
C MET A 362 -23.39 8.66 0.48
N VAL A 363 -23.16 7.45 1.00
CA VAL A 363 -22.72 6.29 0.24
C VAL A 363 -23.78 5.19 0.25
N ILE A 364 -24.25 4.80 -0.93
CA ILE A 364 -25.04 3.58 -1.10
C ILE A 364 -24.09 2.40 -1.19
N ASP A 365 -24.24 1.43 -0.29
CA ASP A 365 -23.43 0.22 -0.24
C ASP A 365 -24.01 -0.89 -1.14
N ASP A 366 -23.58 -2.16 -0.97
CA ASP A 366 -23.97 -3.33 -1.78
C ASP A 366 -25.50 -3.47 -1.93
N GLY A 367 -25.94 -4.01 -3.08
CA GLY A 367 -27.34 -4.35 -3.31
C GLY A 367 -28.12 -3.46 -4.31
N TRP A 368 -27.48 -2.45 -4.93
CA TRP A 368 -28.16 -1.50 -5.84
C TRP A 368 -28.32 -1.99 -7.28
N PHE A 369 -27.64 -3.05 -7.69
CA PHE A 369 -27.47 -3.50 -9.08
C PHE A 369 -28.02 -4.90 -9.34
N GLY A 370 -28.23 -5.26 -10.59
CA GLY A 370 -28.57 -6.59 -11.07
C GLY A 370 -29.65 -7.30 -10.24
N ALA A 371 -29.47 -8.59 -10.03
CA ALA A 371 -30.32 -9.41 -9.15
C ALA A 371 -29.80 -9.47 -7.70
N ARG A 372 -29.03 -8.48 -7.25
CA ARG A 372 -28.35 -8.41 -5.96
C ARG A 372 -29.31 -8.20 -4.79
N ASN A 373 -30.02 -9.24 -4.38
CA ASN A 373 -30.92 -9.23 -3.21
C ASN A 373 -30.30 -9.88 -1.96
N ASP A 374 -29.23 -10.61 -2.18
CA ASP A 374 -28.36 -11.26 -1.20
C ASP A 374 -26.97 -11.47 -1.84
N ASP A 375 -26.06 -12.16 -1.18
CA ASP A 375 -24.73 -12.42 -1.70
C ASP A 375 -24.60 -13.63 -2.65
N HIS A 376 -25.71 -14.30 -2.99
CA HIS A 376 -25.73 -15.48 -3.86
C HIS A 376 -25.87 -15.14 -5.35
N ALA A 377 -26.26 -13.94 -5.71
CA ALA A 377 -26.54 -13.56 -7.09
C ALA A 377 -26.14 -12.13 -7.44
N GLY A 378 -26.01 -11.87 -8.74
CA GLY A 378 -25.93 -10.53 -9.33
C GLY A 378 -24.56 -9.87 -9.32
N LEU A 379 -23.58 -10.36 -8.55
CA LEU A 379 -22.24 -9.76 -8.56
C LEU A 379 -21.58 -9.94 -9.94
N GLY A 380 -21.23 -8.84 -10.58
CA GLY A 380 -20.76 -8.75 -11.96
C GLY A 380 -21.77 -8.07 -12.92
N ASP A 381 -23.05 -8.01 -12.54
CA ASP A 381 -24.12 -7.42 -13.33
C ASP A 381 -24.38 -5.96 -12.88
N TRP A 382 -23.57 -5.04 -13.34
CA TRP A 382 -23.48 -3.66 -12.81
C TRP A 382 -24.58 -2.69 -13.30
N ASP A 383 -25.67 -3.21 -13.87
CA ASP A 383 -26.81 -2.39 -14.23
C ASP A 383 -27.72 -2.11 -13.02
N VAL A 384 -28.21 -0.91 -12.90
CA VAL A 384 -29.09 -0.49 -11.77
C VAL A 384 -30.33 -1.40 -11.72
N ASN A 385 -30.64 -1.93 -10.52
CA ASN A 385 -31.81 -2.77 -10.33
C ASN A 385 -33.10 -1.96 -10.49
N PRO A 386 -33.93 -2.22 -11.54
CA PRO A 386 -35.11 -1.40 -11.82
C PRO A 386 -36.26 -1.58 -10.84
N THR A 387 -36.28 -2.66 -10.04
CA THR A 387 -37.27 -2.87 -8.99
C THR A 387 -36.94 -2.01 -7.75
N LYS A 388 -35.65 -1.90 -7.43
CA LYS A 388 -35.19 -1.13 -6.28
C LYS A 388 -35.09 0.37 -6.60
N PHE A 389 -34.71 0.69 -7.82
CA PHE A 389 -34.54 2.06 -8.33
C PHE A 389 -35.31 2.23 -9.65
N PRO A 390 -36.64 2.36 -9.60
CA PRO A 390 -37.45 2.39 -10.81
C PRO A 390 -37.19 3.62 -11.72
N HIS A 391 -36.56 4.67 -11.18
CA HIS A 391 -36.18 5.85 -11.92
C HIS A 391 -34.64 5.99 -12.06
N GLY A 392 -33.90 4.90 -11.86
CA GLY A 392 -32.44 4.91 -11.83
C GLY A 392 -31.87 5.53 -10.55
N LEU A 393 -30.57 5.81 -10.52
CA LEU A 393 -29.90 6.42 -9.36
C LEU A 393 -30.15 7.93 -9.25
N LYS A 394 -30.54 8.57 -10.35
CA LYS A 394 -30.64 10.03 -10.43
C LYS A 394 -31.51 10.68 -9.36
N PRO A 395 -32.74 10.20 -9.01
CA PRO A 395 -33.55 10.82 -7.97
C PRO A 395 -32.87 10.84 -6.59
N VAL A 396 -32.12 9.78 -6.27
CA VAL A 396 -31.36 9.71 -5.00
C VAL A 396 -30.20 10.69 -5.03
N ILE A 397 -29.43 10.70 -6.13
CA ILE A 397 -28.28 11.60 -6.32
C ILE A 397 -28.73 13.07 -6.23
N ASP A 398 -29.78 13.44 -6.96
CA ASP A 398 -30.33 14.80 -6.94
C ASP A 398 -30.78 15.20 -5.52
N ARG A 399 -31.40 14.28 -4.78
CA ARG A 399 -31.82 14.57 -3.40
C ARG A 399 -30.64 14.74 -2.45
N VAL A 400 -29.62 13.89 -2.55
CA VAL A 400 -28.38 13.97 -1.78
C VAL A 400 -27.71 15.33 -2.02
N HIS A 401 -27.57 15.75 -3.27
CA HIS A 401 -27.01 17.06 -3.62
C HIS A 401 -27.86 18.23 -3.12
N ALA A 402 -29.20 18.13 -3.23
CA ALA A 402 -30.09 19.14 -2.71
C ALA A 402 -30.03 19.30 -1.17
N LEU A 403 -29.53 18.27 -0.48
CA LEU A 403 -29.27 18.30 0.97
C LEU A 403 -27.83 18.79 1.31
N GLY A 404 -27.04 19.16 0.32
CA GLY A 404 -25.68 19.69 0.49
C GLY A 404 -24.60 18.64 0.72
N MET A 405 -24.89 17.37 0.40
CA MET A 405 -23.94 16.26 0.48
C MET A 405 -23.45 15.86 -0.92
N ASP A 406 -22.25 15.30 -1.02
CA ASP A 406 -21.84 14.57 -2.23
C ASP A 406 -22.27 13.08 -2.15
N PHE A 407 -22.25 12.40 -3.31
CA PHE A 407 -22.76 11.04 -3.46
C PHE A 407 -21.63 10.05 -3.76
N GLY A 408 -21.69 8.91 -3.11
CA GLY A 408 -20.81 7.77 -3.33
C GLY A 408 -21.58 6.46 -3.50
N ILE A 409 -20.89 5.46 -4.10
CA ILE A 409 -21.47 4.15 -4.35
C ILE A 409 -20.44 3.05 -4.17
N TRP A 410 -20.91 1.87 -3.74
CA TRP A 410 -20.11 0.66 -3.57
C TRP A 410 -19.96 -0.11 -4.88
N VAL A 411 -18.78 -0.67 -5.11
CA VAL A 411 -18.47 -1.61 -6.18
C VAL A 411 -17.53 -2.71 -5.67
N GLU A 412 -17.66 -3.94 -6.22
CA GLU A 412 -16.74 -5.06 -6.00
C GLU A 412 -16.37 -5.67 -7.36
N PRO A 413 -15.58 -4.94 -8.17
CA PRO A 413 -15.43 -5.24 -9.60
C PRO A 413 -14.61 -6.50 -9.91
N GLU A 414 -13.77 -6.94 -8.98
CA GLU A 414 -12.84 -8.06 -9.18
C GLU A 414 -13.49 -9.42 -8.95
N MET A 415 -14.76 -9.46 -8.53
CA MET A 415 -15.48 -10.68 -8.18
C MET A 415 -16.72 -10.90 -9.05
N VAL A 416 -17.18 -12.15 -9.10
CA VAL A 416 -18.38 -12.54 -9.85
C VAL A 416 -19.11 -13.66 -9.14
N ASN A 417 -20.45 -13.58 -9.07
CA ASN A 417 -21.24 -14.73 -8.65
C ASN A 417 -21.41 -15.73 -9.81
N PRO A 418 -21.39 -17.04 -9.56
CA PRO A 418 -21.84 -18.02 -10.54
C PRO A 418 -23.26 -17.74 -11.04
N ASN A 419 -24.12 -17.22 -10.17
CA ASN A 419 -25.47 -16.78 -10.53
C ASN A 419 -25.47 -15.29 -10.92
N SER A 420 -24.80 -14.98 -12.03
CA SER A 420 -24.82 -13.66 -12.69
C SER A 420 -24.89 -13.84 -14.20
N ASP A 421 -25.34 -12.80 -14.89
CA ASP A 421 -25.35 -12.79 -16.36
C ASP A 421 -23.92 -12.69 -16.90
N LEU A 422 -23.04 -11.96 -16.22
CA LEU A 422 -21.63 -11.89 -16.57
C LEU A 422 -20.99 -13.28 -16.58
N TYR A 423 -21.17 -14.06 -15.51
CA TYR A 423 -20.57 -15.39 -15.42
C TYR A 423 -21.16 -16.36 -16.45
N ARG A 424 -22.48 -16.32 -16.68
CA ARG A 424 -23.12 -17.15 -17.74
C ARG A 424 -22.55 -16.85 -19.12
N LYS A 425 -22.16 -15.59 -19.37
CA LYS A 425 -21.62 -15.11 -20.65
C LYS A 425 -20.12 -15.40 -20.80
N HIS A 426 -19.39 -15.28 -19.69
CA HIS A 426 -17.93 -15.38 -19.64
C HIS A 426 -17.46 -16.24 -18.45
N PRO A 427 -17.80 -17.54 -18.41
CA PRO A 427 -17.35 -18.42 -17.33
C PRO A 427 -15.82 -18.62 -17.33
N ASP A 428 -15.17 -18.37 -18.46
CA ASP A 428 -13.72 -18.43 -18.67
C ASP A 428 -12.97 -17.22 -18.09
N TRP A 429 -13.67 -16.17 -17.66
CA TRP A 429 -13.06 -15.01 -17.01
C TRP A 429 -12.72 -15.25 -15.54
N ALA A 430 -13.37 -16.19 -14.88
CA ALA A 430 -13.04 -16.55 -13.51
C ALA A 430 -11.78 -17.42 -13.48
N MET A 431 -10.89 -17.15 -12.50
CA MET A 431 -9.70 -17.96 -12.25
C MET A 431 -10.06 -19.45 -12.12
N ASN A 432 -9.26 -20.31 -12.74
CA ASN A 432 -9.58 -21.73 -12.81
C ASN A 432 -8.37 -22.59 -13.21
N PHE A 433 -8.26 -23.77 -12.61
CA PHE A 433 -7.43 -24.86 -13.14
C PHE A 433 -8.32 -25.82 -13.94
N PRO A 434 -8.02 -26.10 -15.21
CA PRO A 434 -8.83 -26.98 -16.06
C PRO A 434 -9.08 -28.35 -15.42
N GLY A 435 -10.33 -28.79 -15.44
CA GLY A 435 -10.73 -30.10 -14.87
C GLY A 435 -10.75 -30.14 -13.34
N ARG A 436 -10.60 -29.04 -12.65
CA ARG A 436 -10.73 -28.92 -11.20
C ARG A 436 -11.99 -28.13 -10.82
N PRO A 437 -12.62 -28.44 -9.67
CA PRO A 437 -13.69 -27.62 -9.14
C PRO A 437 -13.19 -26.19 -8.85
N ARG A 438 -14.06 -25.21 -9.01
CA ARG A 438 -13.83 -23.84 -8.54
C ARG A 438 -14.31 -23.73 -7.10
N THR A 439 -13.46 -23.23 -6.21
CA THR A 439 -13.84 -22.98 -4.82
C THR A 439 -14.61 -21.67 -4.74
N GLU A 440 -15.82 -21.72 -4.22
CA GLU A 440 -16.59 -20.53 -3.87
C GLU A 440 -16.31 -20.12 -2.42
N ALA A 441 -16.13 -18.85 -2.20
CA ALA A 441 -16.15 -18.24 -0.87
C ALA A 441 -17.03 -17.00 -0.95
N ARG A 442 -17.91 -16.79 0.02
CA ARG A 442 -18.97 -15.77 -0.03
C ARG A 442 -19.84 -15.89 -1.31
N ASN A 443 -20.08 -17.12 -1.79
CA ASN A 443 -20.82 -17.40 -3.02
C ASN A 443 -20.26 -16.74 -4.29
N GLN A 444 -18.98 -16.40 -4.32
CA GLN A 444 -18.36 -15.69 -5.43
C GLN A 444 -17.02 -16.31 -5.85
N LEU A 445 -16.62 -15.99 -7.08
CA LEU A 445 -15.39 -16.35 -7.74
C LEU A 445 -14.58 -15.09 -8.03
N VAL A 446 -13.27 -15.25 -8.26
CA VAL A 446 -12.38 -14.15 -8.62
C VAL A 446 -12.25 -14.08 -10.14
N LEU A 447 -12.46 -12.92 -10.72
CA LEU A 447 -12.17 -12.64 -12.13
C LEU A 447 -10.66 -12.61 -12.35
N ASN A 448 -10.20 -13.19 -13.44
CA ASN A 448 -8.79 -13.17 -13.80
C ASN A 448 -8.40 -11.81 -14.41
N LEU A 449 -8.07 -10.86 -13.58
CA LEU A 449 -7.69 -9.50 -14.00
C LEU A 449 -6.34 -9.45 -14.76
N ALA A 450 -5.54 -10.52 -14.75
CA ALA A 450 -4.37 -10.61 -15.62
C ALA A 450 -4.72 -10.65 -17.12
N ARG A 451 -6.00 -10.93 -17.45
CA ARG A 451 -6.53 -10.88 -18.82
C ARG A 451 -6.85 -9.44 -19.22
N GLU A 452 -6.40 -9.04 -20.38
CA GLU A 452 -6.64 -7.68 -20.90
C GLU A 452 -8.11 -7.42 -21.22
N ASP A 453 -8.87 -8.42 -21.70
CA ASP A 453 -10.30 -8.29 -21.96
C ASP A 453 -11.12 -8.07 -20.67
N VAL A 454 -10.73 -8.73 -19.56
CA VAL A 454 -11.33 -8.51 -18.24
C VAL A 454 -10.99 -7.10 -17.73
N ARG A 455 -9.71 -6.70 -17.84
CA ARG A 455 -9.27 -5.34 -17.47
C ARG A 455 -10.07 -4.26 -18.21
N GLN A 456 -10.24 -4.42 -19.53
CA GLN A 456 -10.98 -3.46 -20.34
C GLN A 456 -12.47 -3.41 -19.97
N TYR A 457 -13.10 -4.56 -19.74
CA TYR A 457 -14.48 -4.63 -19.28
C TYR A 457 -14.68 -3.89 -17.97
N LEU A 458 -13.83 -4.16 -16.97
CA LEU A 458 -13.92 -3.52 -15.65
C LEU A 458 -13.74 -2.00 -15.76
N PHE A 459 -12.75 -1.55 -16.51
CA PHE A 459 -12.57 -0.12 -16.73
C PHE A 459 -13.78 0.52 -17.41
N GLN A 460 -14.33 -0.11 -18.43
CA GLN A 460 -15.45 0.44 -19.22
C GLN A 460 -16.72 0.61 -18.37
N PHE A 461 -17.07 -0.37 -17.54
CA PHE A 461 -18.27 -0.23 -16.72
C PHE A 461 -18.09 0.82 -15.61
N LEU A 462 -16.90 0.86 -14.96
CA LEU A 462 -16.60 1.86 -13.94
C LEU A 462 -16.59 3.27 -14.50
N ASP A 463 -15.96 3.44 -15.64
CA ASP A 463 -15.95 4.70 -16.38
C ASP A 463 -17.35 5.16 -16.77
N LYS A 464 -18.17 4.25 -17.30
CA LYS A 464 -19.58 4.52 -17.62
C LYS A 464 -20.37 4.91 -16.36
N LEU A 465 -20.25 4.15 -15.29
CA LEU A 465 -20.95 4.41 -14.03
C LEU A 465 -20.67 5.83 -13.52
N VAL A 466 -19.39 6.23 -13.50
CA VAL A 466 -18.98 7.56 -13.01
C VAL A 466 -19.31 8.67 -14.03
N SER A 467 -19.23 8.39 -15.34
CA SER A 467 -19.52 9.39 -16.37
C SER A 467 -21.02 9.71 -16.53
N GLU A 468 -21.88 8.70 -16.32
CA GLU A 468 -23.34 8.86 -16.48
C GLU A 468 -24.04 9.35 -15.21
N ASN A 469 -23.35 9.29 -14.06
CA ASN A 469 -23.89 9.67 -12.77
C ASN A 469 -22.92 10.63 -12.06
N ASP A 470 -23.47 11.59 -11.30
CA ASP A 470 -22.66 12.53 -10.51
C ASP A 470 -22.16 11.83 -9.22
N ILE A 471 -21.18 10.94 -9.38
CA ILE A 471 -20.56 10.14 -8.33
C ILE A 471 -19.21 10.76 -7.97
N ALA A 472 -19.08 11.20 -6.72
CA ALA A 472 -17.84 11.78 -6.19
C ALA A 472 -16.93 10.74 -5.52
N PHE A 473 -17.46 9.55 -5.20
CA PHE A 473 -16.77 8.57 -4.37
C PHE A 473 -17.15 7.13 -4.74
N LEU A 474 -16.15 6.26 -4.82
CA LEU A 474 -16.32 4.81 -4.93
C LEU A 474 -15.80 4.12 -3.67
N LYS A 475 -16.61 3.29 -3.03
CA LYS A 475 -16.14 2.27 -2.10
C LYS A 475 -15.81 1.03 -2.92
N TRP A 476 -14.52 0.79 -3.14
CA TRP A 476 -14.01 -0.36 -3.88
C TRP A 476 -13.73 -1.50 -2.93
N ASP A 477 -14.55 -2.54 -3.00
CA ASP A 477 -14.47 -3.70 -2.14
C ASP A 477 -13.81 -4.91 -2.83
N TYR A 478 -13.33 -5.85 -2.00
CA TYR A 478 -12.65 -7.08 -2.41
C TYR A 478 -12.86 -8.14 -1.34
N ASN A 479 -14.01 -8.83 -1.36
CA ASN A 479 -14.47 -9.67 -0.25
C ASN A 479 -14.08 -11.16 -0.36
N ARG A 480 -13.09 -11.47 -1.17
CA ARG A 480 -12.65 -12.85 -1.36
C ARG A 480 -11.16 -12.91 -1.72
N ASN A 481 -10.44 -13.85 -1.09
CA ASN A 481 -9.06 -14.17 -1.46
C ASN A 481 -9.03 -15.18 -2.62
N TRP A 482 -7.87 -15.32 -3.27
CA TRP A 482 -7.67 -16.35 -4.29
C TRP A 482 -7.69 -17.75 -3.69
N SER A 483 -8.26 -18.70 -4.42
CA SER A 483 -8.20 -20.13 -4.13
C SER A 483 -7.38 -20.86 -5.18
N GLU A 484 -7.79 -20.76 -6.45
CA GLU A 484 -7.18 -21.41 -7.60
C GLU A 484 -6.68 -20.34 -8.58
N PRO A 485 -5.44 -19.83 -8.46
CA PRO A 485 -4.92 -18.79 -9.34
C PRO A 485 -4.53 -19.35 -10.72
N GLY A 486 -5.44 -20.08 -11.35
CA GLY A 486 -5.24 -20.64 -12.67
C GLY A 486 -5.59 -19.66 -13.79
N TRP A 487 -4.84 -19.75 -14.88
CA TRP A 487 -5.02 -18.96 -16.10
C TRP A 487 -4.92 -19.89 -17.31
N ASP A 488 -5.98 -20.63 -17.59
CA ASP A 488 -6.01 -21.67 -18.63
C ASP A 488 -5.90 -21.13 -20.07
N ALA A 489 -6.24 -19.88 -20.30
CA ALA A 489 -6.05 -19.21 -21.58
C ALA A 489 -4.59 -18.83 -21.88
N ALA A 490 -3.71 -18.80 -20.87
CA ALA A 490 -2.29 -18.52 -21.06
C ALA A 490 -1.49 -19.80 -21.39
N PRO A 491 -0.36 -19.70 -22.12
CA PRO A 491 0.59 -20.80 -22.25
C PRO A 491 0.99 -21.35 -20.88
N LEU A 492 1.18 -22.68 -20.77
CA LEU A 492 1.43 -23.35 -19.49
C LEU A 492 2.59 -22.73 -18.68
N ASP A 493 3.62 -22.30 -19.35
CA ASP A 493 4.80 -21.68 -18.74
C ASP A 493 4.61 -20.19 -18.37
N GLN A 494 3.51 -19.57 -18.81
CA GLN A 494 3.17 -18.17 -18.49
C GLN A 494 2.00 -18.04 -17.49
N GLN A 495 1.36 -19.15 -17.10
CA GLN A 495 0.18 -19.09 -16.23
C GLN A 495 0.46 -18.41 -14.88
N LYS A 496 1.68 -18.52 -14.37
CA LYS A 496 2.07 -17.92 -13.09
C LYS A 496 2.42 -16.41 -13.18
N GLU A 497 2.45 -15.84 -14.37
CA GLU A 497 2.51 -14.38 -14.54
C GLU A 497 1.29 -13.67 -13.94
N ILE A 498 0.22 -14.43 -13.65
CA ILE A 498 -0.98 -13.93 -12.98
C ILE A 498 -0.66 -13.20 -11.66
N TYR A 499 0.36 -13.63 -10.92
CA TYR A 499 0.77 -13.01 -9.65
C TYR A 499 1.30 -11.59 -9.80
N VAL A 500 1.76 -11.22 -10.99
CA VAL A 500 2.23 -9.87 -11.31
C VAL A 500 1.18 -9.12 -12.13
N LYS A 501 0.74 -9.68 -13.24
CA LYS A 501 -0.16 -9.01 -14.21
C LYS A 501 -1.50 -8.62 -13.63
N TYR A 502 -2.03 -9.42 -12.69
CA TYR A 502 -3.27 -9.06 -12.00
C TYR A 502 -3.15 -7.72 -11.26
N VAL A 503 -2.09 -7.56 -10.48
CA VAL A 503 -1.88 -6.36 -9.67
C VAL A 503 -1.53 -5.16 -10.55
N GLU A 504 -0.72 -5.35 -11.59
CA GLU A 504 -0.40 -4.30 -12.56
C GLU A 504 -1.68 -3.80 -13.27
N ASN A 505 -2.56 -4.71 -13.67
CA ASN A 505 -3.83 -4.36 -14.30
C ASN A 505 -4.81 -3.69 -13.32
N LEU A 506 -4.84 -4.10 -12.04
CA LEU A 506 -5.59 -3.40 -10.99
C LEU A 506 -5.11 -1.94 -10.87
N TYR A 507 -3.80 -1.76 -10.74
CA TYR A 507 -3.21 -0.40 -10.66
C TYR A 507 -3.48 0.39 -11.95
N GLY A 508 -3.42 -0.26 -13.11
CA GLY A 508 -3.74 0.35 -14.40
C GLY A 508 -5.19 0.86 -14.47
N ILE A 509 -6.17 0.08 -14.03
CA ILE A 509 -7.58 0.50 -13.98
C ILE A 509 -7.74 1.72 -13.07
N LEU A 510 -7.18 1.66 -11.85
CA LEU A 510 -7.28 2.75 -10.89
C LEU A 510 -6.60 4.04 -11.40
N ALA A 511 -5.42 3.91 -12.03
CA ALA A 511 -4.71 5.03 -12.64
C ALA A 511 -5.51 5.67 -13.78
N ASP A 512 -6.08 4.85 -14.67
CA ASP A 512 -6.89 5.31 -15.81
C ASP A 512 -8.17 6.00 -15.32
N LEU A 513 -8.85 5.46 -14.30
CA LEU A 513 -10.02 6.11 -13.67
C LEU A 513 -9.65 7.47 -13.09
N ARG A 514 -8.56 7.57 -12.34
CA ARG A 514 -8.11 8.84 -11.77
C ARG A 514 -7.71 9.86 -12.83
N LYS A 515 -7.09 9.41 -13.90
CA LYS A 515 -6.73 10.28 -15.03
C LYS A 515 -7.97 10.85 -15.71
N LYS A 516 -9.00 10.03 -15.88
CA LYS A 516 -10.26 10.42 -16.55
C LYS A 516 -11.19 11.19 -15.62
N HIS A 517 -11.24 10.81 -14.35
CA HIS A 517 -12.07 11.39 -13.29
C HIS A 517 -11.22 11.94 -12.12
N PRO A 518 -10.51 13.07 -12.31
CA PRO A 518 -9.52 13.56 -11.33
C PRO A 518 -10.10 14.05 -10.01
N LYS A 519 -11.43 14.19 -9.93
CA LYS A 519 -12.15 14.55 -8.70
C LYS A 519 -12.70 13.35 -7.93
N LEU A 520 -12.72 12.18 -8.56
CA LEU A 520 -13.20 10.94 -7.94
C LEU A 520 -12.32 10.57 -6.76
N GLU A 521 -12.92 10.28 -5.62
CA GLU A 521 -12.25 9.68 -4.47
C GLU A 521 -12.57 8.20 -4.39
N ILE A 522 -11.62 7.40 -3.91
CA ILE A 522 -11.77 5.93 -3.85
C ILE A 522 -11.35 5.46 -2.46
N GLU A 523 -12.23 4.70 -1.80
CA GLU A 523 -11.95 3.96 -0.58
C GLU A 523 -11.52 2.53 -0.93
N SER A 524 -10.41 2.06 -0.35
CA SER A 524 -10.01 0.64 -0.39
C SER A 524 -10.68 -0.11 0.75
N CYS A 525 -11.56 -1.03 0.40
CA CYS A 525 -12.13 -2.04 1.30
C CYS A 525 -11.75 -3.44 0.79
N SER A 526 -11.60 -4.38 1.68
CA SER A 526 -11.34 -5.78 1.33
C SER A 526 -11.85 -6.68 2.45
N GLY A 527 -13.18 -6.76 2.61
CA GLY A 527 -13.77 -7.31 3.82
C GLY A 527 -13.17 -6.65 5.07
N GLY A 528 -13.15 -5.33 5.12
CA GLY A 528 -12.33 -4.56 6.06
C GLY A 528 -10.91 -4.32 5.55
N GLY A 529 -9.91 -4.55 6.40
CA GLY A 529 -8.50 -4.22 6.21
C GLY A 529 -7.67 -5.23 5.39
N GLY A 530 -8.30 -6.06 4.55
CA GLY A 530 -7.59 -7.13 3.83
C GLY A 530 -6.68 -6.67 2.68
N ARG A 531 -6.74 -5.39 2.28
CA ARG A 531 -5.86 -4.84 1.23
C ARG A 531 -5.49 -3.40 1.56
N VAL A 532 -4.50 -3.26 2.42
CA VAL A 532 -3.92 -1.97 2.83
C VAL A 532 -2.41 -2.06 2.77
N ASP A 533 -1.82 -1.30 1.87
CA ASP A 533 -0.38 -1.21 1.63
C ASP A 533 -0.07 0.06 0.81
N LEU A 534 1.20 0.45 0.75
CA LEU A 534 1.61 1.64 0.00
C LEU A 534 1.42 1.53 -1.52
N GLY A 535 1.18 0.32 -2.06
CA GLY A 535 0.87 0.13 -3.47
C GLY A 535 -0.53 0.62 -3.82
N ILE A 536 -1.58 0.10 -3.13
CA ILE A 536 -2.97 0.50 -3.36
C ILE A 536 -3.21 1.96 -2.97
N LEU A 537 -2.54 2.46 -1.91
CA LEU A 537 -2.68 3.84 -1.43
C LEU A 537 -2.19 4.90 -2.43
N ARG A 538 -1.40 4.53 -3.45
CA ARG A 538 -1.07 5.43 -4.57
C ARG A 538 -2.30 5.81 -5.42
N TYR A 539 -3.35 5.02 -5.31
CA TYR A 539 -4.55 5.13 -6.13
C TYR A 539 -5.82 5.35 -5.33
N THR A 540 -5.79 5.17 -3.99
CA THR A 540 -6.96 5.31 -3.12
C THR A 540 -6.77 6.42 -2.09
N ASP A 541 -7.85 6.98 -1.61
CA ASP A 541 -7.87 8.17 -0.75
C ASP A 541 -8.04 7.82 0.72
N GLU A 542 -8.73 6.73 1.01
CA GLU A 542 -9.00 6.26 2.36
C GLU A 542 -9.20 4.73 2.40
N VAL A 543 -9.31 4.18 3.58
CA VAL A 543 -9.35 2.75 3.85
C VAL A 543 -10.47 2.42 4.82
N TRP A 544 -11.19 1.34 4.56
CA TRP A 544 -12.05 0.68 5.53
C TRP A 544 -11.19 -0.33 6.33
N PRO A 545 -10.67 0.02 7.53
CA PRO A 545 -9.62 -0.77 8.16
C PRO A 545 -10.09 -2.08 8.79
N SER A 546 -11.38 -2.22 9.09
CA SER A 546 -11.98 -3.42 9.65
C SER A 546 -13.49 -3.40 9.54
N ASP A 547 -14.08 -4.57 9.26
CA ASP A 547 -15.53 -4.77 9.35
C ASP A 547 -16.03 -4.84 10.80
N ASN A 548 -15.13 -4.98 11.78
CA ASN A 548 -15.49 -4.83 13.17
C ASN A 548 -15.69 -3.36 13.51
N THR A 549 -16.94 -2.99 13.78
CA THR A 549 -17.36 -1.63 14.12
C THR A 549 -17.69 -1.47 15.60
N ASP A 550 -17.42 -2.49 16.45
CA ASP A 550 -17.54 -2.36 17.89
C ASP A 550 -16.57 -1.30 18.42
N ALA A 551 -17.09 -0.31 19.14
CA ALA A 551 -16.32 0.87 19.55
C ALA A 551 -15.19 0.56 20.53
N LEU A 552 -15.27 -0.54 21.30
CA LEU A 552 -14.21 -0.96 22.22
C LEU A 552 -13.11 -1.72 21.49
N ASP A 553 -13.46 -2.68 20.62
CA ASP A 553 -12.49 -3.42 19.81
C ASP A 553 -11.76 -2.47 18.85
N ARG A 554 -12.45 -1.44 18.33
CA ARG A 554 -11.85 -0.42 17.46
C ARG A 554 -10.73 0.38 18.14
N LEU A 555 -10.68 0.48 19.45
CA LEU A 555 -9.54 1.15 20.13
C LEU A 555 -8.22 0.45 19.80
N VAL A 556 -8.19 -0.89 19.83
CA VAL A 556 -7.00 -1.67 19.49
C VAL A 556 -6.73 -1.69 17.99
N ILE A 557 -7.80 -1.86 17.17
CA ILE A 557 -7.69 -1.89 15.71
C ILE A 557 -7.16 -0.55 15.17
N GLN A 558 -7.66 0.56 15.68
CA GLN A 558 -7.27 1.92 15.25
C GLN A 558 -5.87 2.29 15.73
N ASP A 559 -5.52 1.93 16.95
CA ASP A 559 -4.16 2.08 17.48
C ASP A 559 -3.16 1.34 16.60
N GLY A 560 -3.37 0.04 16.38
CA GLY A 560 -2.51 -0.78 15.52
C GLY A 560 -2.39 -0.24 14.09
N PHE A 561 -3.50 0.22 13.49
CA PHE A 561 -3.48 0.84 12.16
C PHE A 561 -2.54 2.05 12.12
N THR A 562 -2.55 2.88 13.15
CA THR A 562 -1.76 4.12 13.18
C THR A 562 -0.27 3.91 13.40
N HIS A 563 0.21 2.71 13.72
CA HIS A 563 1.65 2.41 13.67
C HIS A 563 2.21 2.50 12.25
N ALA A 564 1.43 2.12 11.24
CA ALA A 564 1.86 2.12 9.84
C ALA A 564 1.21 3.25 9.01
N TYR A 565 -0.05 3.61 9.28
CA TYR A 565 -0.86 4.46 8.40
C TYR A 565 -1.42 5.68 9.11
N SER A 566 -1.48 6.80 8.37
CA SER A 566 -1.98 8.08 8.89
C SER A 566 -3.48 8.04 9.23
N PRO A 567 -3.91 8.69 10.33
CA PRO A 567 -5.33 8.73 10.74
C PRO A 567 -6.30 9.28 9.68
N ASN A 568 -5.84 10.13 8.77
CA ASN A 568 -6.69 10.64 7.68
C ASN A 568 -7.04 9.60 6.61
N LEU A 569 -6.39 8.43 6.65
CA LEU A 569 -6.71 7.29 5.78
C LEU A 569 -7.74 6.37 6.41
N MET A 570 -7.90 6.43 7.71
CA MET A 570 -8.64 5.46 8.50
C MET A 570 -10.11 5.86 8.65
N MET A 571 -11.00 5.11 8.01
CA MET A 571 -12.44 5.23 8.29
C MET A 571 -12.77 4.64 9.66
N ALA A 572 -13.49 5.42 10.46
CA ALA A 572 -13.88 5.03 11.80
C ALA A 572 -15.40 5.24 11.98
N TRP A 573 -16.09 4.19 12.46
CA TRP A 573 -17.53 4.05 12.29
C TRP A 573 -18.32 4.12 13.59
N VAL A 574 -19.44 4.85 13.54
CA VAL A 574 -20.52 4.80 14.52
C VAL A 574 -21.64 3.95 13.94
N THR A 575 -21.89 2.78 14.51
CA THR A 575 -22.84 1.79 13.99
C THR A 575 -23.92 1.41 14.99
N ASP A 576 -24.85 0.53 14.62
CA ASP A 576 -25.97 0.11 15.46
C ASP A 576 -25.51 -0.67 16.71
N VAL A 577 -26.34 -0.65 17.72
CA VAL A 577 -26.25 -1.52 18.90
C VAL A 577 -27.53 -2.32 19.06
N PRO A 578 -27.44 -3.62 19.47
CA PRO A 578 -26.22 -4.39 19.72
C PRO A 578 -25.35 -4.53 18.48
N ASN A 579 -24.02 -4.45 18.62
CA ASN A 579 -23.11 -4.65 17.49
C ASN A 579 -23.33 -6.01 16.80
N PHE A 580 -23.15 -6.06 15.49
CA PHE A 580 -23.51 -7.27 14.72
C PHE A 580 -22.53 -8.44 14.95
N LEU A 581 -21.25 -8.17 15.29
CA LEU A 581 -20.24 -9.20 15.56
C LEU A 581 -20.32 -9.76 16.97
N ASP A 582 -20.21 -8.91 17.98
CA ASP A 582 -20.00 -9.31 19.38
C ASP A 582 -21.22 -9.09 20.27
N ARG A 583 -22.28 -8.47 19.74
CA ARG A 583 -23.52 -8.15 20.44
C ARG A 583 -23.42 -7.16 21.60
N ARG A 584 -22.32 -6.45 21.73
CA ARG A 584 -22.18 -5.39 22.75
C ARG A 584 -23.13 -4.22 22.50
N THR A 585 -23.57 -3.64 23.59
CA THR A 585 -24.34 -2.40 23.57
C THR A 585 -23.53 -1.31 24.24
N ILE A 586 -22.95 -0.42 23.44
CA ILE A 586 -22.09 0.67 23.88
C ILE A 586 -22.83 2.00 23.74
N PRO A 587 -22.75 2.91 24.74
CA PRO A 587 -23.41 4.22 24.66
C PRO A 587 -22.99 5.02 23.42
N LEU A 588 -23.94 5.80 22.86
CA LEU A 588 -23.73 6.58 21.64
C LEU A 588 -22.51 7.50 21.73
N GLU A 589 -22.35 8.18 22.86
CA GLU A 589 -21.21 9.08 23.08
C GLU A 589 -19.86 8.34 22.95
N PHE A 590 -19.72 7.17 23.58
CA PHE A 590 -18.49 6.38 23.48
C PHE A 590 -18.22 5.93 22.05
N ARG A 591 -19.26 5.49 21.30
CA ARG A 591 -19.14 5.12 19.89
C ARG A 591 -18.59 6.28 19.05
N PHE A 592 -19.08 7.49 19.27
CA PHE A 592 -18.57 8.69 18.60
C PHE A 592 -17.14 9.02 19.01
N LEU A 593 -16.81 8.99 20.31
CA LEU A 593 -15.45 9.29 20.79
C LEU A 593 -14.42 8.31 20.21
N SER A 594 -14.73 7.01 20.16
CA SER A 594 -13.89 6.01 19.51
C SER A 594 -13.71 6.31 18.01
N ALA A 595 -14.79 6.67 17.30
CA ALA A 595 -14.74 6.96 15.87
C ALA A 595 -14.08 8.30 15.52
N MET A 596 -13.90 9.21 16.48
CA MET A 596 -13.25 10.51 16.26
C MET A 596 -11.73 10.45 16.08
N SER A 597 -11.09 9.29 16.29
CA SER A 597 -9.65 9.11 16.08
C SER A 597 -9.24 8.99 14.60
N GLY A 598 -10.19 8.95 13.69
CA GLY A 598 -9.98 8.86 12.24
C GLY A 598 -10.95 9.73 11.43
N SER A 599 -11.25 9.32 10.21
CA SER A 599 -12.31 9.90 9.37
C SER A 599 -13.66 9.38 9.86
N LEU A 600 -14.51 10.27 10.35
CA LEU A 600 -15.79 9.90 10.99
C LEU A 600 -16.80 9.41 9.96
N GLY A 601 -17.28 8.18 10.15
CA GLY A 601 -18.39 7.58 9.42
C GLY A 601 -19.56 7.21 10.33
N ILE A 602 -20.76 7.28 9.81
CA ILE A 602 -21.99 6.84 10.46
C ILE A 602 -22.61 5.75 9.59
N GLY A 603 -22.72 4.52 10.13
CA GLY A 603 -23.31 3.36 9.45
C GLY A 603 -24.63 2.89 10.09
N SER A 604 -25.06 3.52 11.17
CA SER A 604 -26.25 3.12 11.91
C SER A 604 -27.55 3.28 11.12
N ASN A 605 -28.55 2.46 11.43
CA ASN A 605 -29.90 2.65 10.94
C ASN A 605 -30.58 3.83 11.65
N LEU A 606 -30.48 5.01 11.07
CA LEU A 606 -31.02 6.25 11.61
C LEU A 606 -32.55 6.23 11.80
N ASN A 607 -33.26 5.24 11.22
CA ASN A 607 -34.69 5.06 11.46
C ASN A 607 -35.02 4.53 12.85
N LYS A 608 -34.05 3.90 13.53
CA LYS A 608 -34.16 3.36 14.88
C LYS A 608 -33.81 4.39 15.97
N TRP A 609 -33.17 5.49 15.61
CA TRP A 609 -32.69 6.48 16.58
C TRP A 609 -33.84 7.36 17.08
N SER A 610 -33.87 7.57 18.39
CA SER A 610 -34.76 8.54 19.05
C SER A 610 -34.36 10.00 18.73
N ASP A 611 -35.26 10.95 18.94
CA ASP A 611 -34.96 12.38 18.79
C ASP A 611 -33.81 12.83 19.70
N ALA A 612 -33.68 12.23 20.89
CA ALA A 612 -32.58 12.49 21.82
C ALA A 612 -31.23 12.03 21.25
N GLU A 613 -31.16 10.81 20.67
CA GLU A 613 -29.95 10.28 20.03
C GLU A 613 -29.61 11.11 18.79
N MET A 614 -30.59 11.49 17.96
CA MET A 614 -30.38 12.38 16.81
C MET A 614 -29.77 13.72 17.25
N THR A 615 -30.30 14.32 18.35
CA THR A 615 -29.77 15.59 18.89
C THR A 615 -28.35 15.42 19.41
N GLN A 616 -28.07 14.35 20.17
CA GLN A 616 -26.74 14.05 20.70
C GLN A 616 -25.74 13.84 19.56
N ALA A 617 -26.09 13.05 18.57
CA ALA A 617 -25.23 12.78 17.41
C ALA A 617 -24.93 14.03 16.58
N THR A 618 -25.93 14.93 16.41
CA THR A 618 -25.72 16.22 15.74
C THR A 618 -24.68 17.06 16.47
N ASN A 619 -24.76 17.14 17.81
CA ASN A 619 -23.79 17.88 18.62
C ASN A 619 -22.38 17.25 18.54
N LEU A 620 -22.28 15.92 18.61
CA LEU A 620 -21.01 15.19 18.51
C LEU A 620 -20.38 15.32 17.12
N THR A 621 -21.17 15.26 16.06
CA THR A 621 -20.70 15.50 14.68
C THR A 621 -20.20 16.95 14.52
N ALA A 622 -20.90 17.92 15.06
CA ALA A 622 -20.47 19.32 15.06
C ALA A 622 -19.16 19.50 15.83
N PHE A 623 -19.02 18.86 16.99
CA PHE A 623 -17.77 18.86 17.76
C PHE A 623 -16.62 18.22 16.96
N TYR A 624 -16.83 17.03 16.35
CA TYR A 624 -15.82 16.40 15.51
C TYR A 624 -15.32 17.34 14.42
N LYS A 625 -16.20 18.06 13.75
CA LYS A 625 -15.80 19.03 12.70
C LYS A 625 -14.87 20.13 13.21
N THR A 626 -14.92 20.47 14.50
CA THR A 626 -13.97 21.43 15.09
C THR A 626 -12.59 20.84 15.35
N VAL A 627 -12.51 19.55 15.71
CA VAL A 627 -11.24 18.86 16.00
C VAL A 627 -10.67 18.10 14.79
N ARG A 628 -11.49 17.84 13.79
CA ARG A 628 -11.14 17.10 12.56
C ARG A 628 -9.83 17.57 11.91
N PRO A 629 -9.52 18.88 11.79
CA PRO A 629 -8.25 19.30 11.21
C PRO A 629 -7.03 18.79 11.99
N ALA A 630 -7.10 18.76 13.31
CA ALA A 630 -6.02 18.23 14.15
C ALA A 630 -5.89 16.70 13.99
N VAL A 631 -7.02 15.99 13.98
CA VAL A 631 -7.03 14.52 13.82
C VAL A 631 -6.49 14.09 12.45
N GLN A 632 -6.96 14.72 11.38
CA GLN A 632 -6.65 14.28 10.02
C GLN A 632 -5.33 14.85 9.46
N LEU A 633 -4.98 16.08 9.81
CA LEU A 633 -3.82 16.77 9.24
C LEU A 633 -2.67 16.93 10.24
N GLY A 634 -2.94 16.76 11.53
CA GLY A 634 -1.92 16.80 12.59
C GLY A 634 -0.98 15.60 12.56
N GLU A 635 -0.09 15.59 13.54
CA GLU A 635 0.80 14.46 13.82
C GLU A 635 0.29 13.71 15.05
N LEU A 636 0.23 12.40 14.97
CA LEU A 636 -0.17 11.51 16.07
C LEU A 636 1.03 11.21 16.97
#